data_272420584c55a35c4b8a27f8cf93c2d6
#
_entry.id   272420584c55a35c4b8a27f8cf93c2d6
#
_cell.length_a   1.000
_cell.length_b   1.000
_cell.length_c   1.000
_cell.angle_alpha   90.00
_cell.angle_beta   90.00
_cell.angle_gamma   90.00
#
_symmetry.space_group_name_H-M   'P 1'
#
loop_
_entity.id
_entity.type
_entity.pdbx_description
1 polymer ?
#
loop_
_entity_poly.entity_id
_entity_poly.type
_entity_poly.pdbx_seq_one_letter_code
_entity_poly.pdbx_strand_id
1 'polypeptide(L)'
;MDTLAIDIETYSDVSLPDCGVHRYAASEQFEILLFAYSLNDEPTRIIDLASGEKISDKIMEYLTDDSVIKTAYNAAFERNCINRFFGLSLKPEGWRCTLVQASMLSLPLSLEGVGEALNLDKKKMSEGKDLIRYFCMPCKPTKANGGRTRNLPSDAPEKWELFKTYCIRDVDVEKQIRNKLTKFPIPDREQELYCMDQRINDRGIMVDQELIGHAVACDLLYKETVTKKAYEISGLENPNSVSQLKDWLNEKGIEVDSLAKAAVEELVENTQGDVAEMMKLRLAMSKTSVKKYEAMERSVCPDGRVHGLLQFYGANRTGRWAGRLVQIHNLPQNHMEDLELARSLVKEGRYDLVELLYDSTPDVLSELIRTAFVARPGCRFIVSDFSAIEARVMGYLAGEGWVMEEFRGAGKIYEQTASKMFHIPIEEITKGSPYRARGKVASLACQYGGAEGALISMGALNFVEEEELKGLVQSWRTANPHIVNYWYEIDGAVKAAVKERKMTKVGMVTVYYQSGMLKIALPSGRALSYVRPRMTVNRFGSESVSYEGIGTNRKWTRIESYGAKFCENIVQATARDVLAEAMLRLEKKGFDIVCHIHDEVVLEVPEGSSSVEEVNEIMAVCPDWCEGLPLKAAGFESPFYKKD
;
A
#
# COMPACT_ATOMS: atom_id res chain seq x y z
N MET A 1 24.60 24.82 -3.52
CA MET A 1 24.65 23.35 -3.43
C MET A 1 24.36 22.83 -4.82
N ASP A 2 25.28 22.09 -5.38
CA ASP A 2 25.13 21.59 -6.74
C ASP A 2 24.03 20.53 -6.83
N THR A 3 23.33 20.49 -7.96
CA THR A 3 22.22 19.57 -8.21
C THR A 3 22.49 18.78 -9.49
N LEU A 4 22.42 17.46 -9.41
CA LEU A 4 22.55 16.55 -10.54
C LEU A 4 21.21 15.85 -10.78
N ALA A 5 20.48 16.28 -11.82
CA ALA A 5 19.26 15.60 -12.26
C ALA A 5 19.64 14.42 -13.15
N ILE A 6 19.02 13.25 -12.93
CA ILE A 6 19.38 11.98 -13.57
C ILE A 6 18.12 11.24 -14.02
N ASP A 7 18.24 10.58 -15.17
CA ASP A 7 17.34 9.53 -15.63
C ASP A 7 18.16 8.46 -16.35
N ILE A 8 17.77 7.20 -16.21
CA ILE A 8 18.48 6.06 -16.80
C ILE A 8 17.55 5.12 -17.53
N GLU A 9 18.02 4.56 -18.62
CA GLU A 9 17.37 3.44 -19.29
C GLU A 9 18.17 2.17 -19.09
N THR A 10 17.49 1.07 -18.76
CA THR A 10 18.15 -0.16 -18.31
C THR A 10 17.62 -1.39 -19.04
N TYR A 11 18.40 -2.46 -19.07
CA TYR A 11 17.98 -3.78 -19.52
C TYR A 11 18.15 -4.80 -18.40
N SER A 12 17.23 -5.75 -18.32
CA SER A 12 17.38 -7.00 -17.56
C SER A 12 16.56 -8.10 -18.22
N ASP A 13 16.95 -9.34 -17.98
CA ASP A 13 16.22 -10.53 -18.42
C ASP A 13 15.00 -10.87 -17.53
N VAL A 14 14.86 -10.19 -16.39
CA VAL A 14 13.71 -10.32 -15.47
C VAL A 14 12.78 -9.11 -15.55
N SER A 15 11.50 -9.34 -15.28
CA SER A 15 10.45 -8.32 -15.40
C SER A 15 10.44 -7.38 -14.19
N LEU A 16 10.81 -6.11 -14.38
CA LEU A 16 10.79 -5.09 -13.33
C LEU A 16 9.44 -4.96 -12.60
N PRO A 17 8.27 -4.93 -13.28
CA PRO A 17 6.97 -4.87 -12.61
C PRO A 17 6.68 -6.07 -11.70
N ASP A 18 7.21 -7.24 -12.02
CA ASP A 18 6.94 -8.49 -11.30
C ASP A 18 7.90 -8.75 -10.14
N CYS A 19 9.17 -8.33 -10.26
CA CYS A 19 10.20 -8.65 -9.28
C CYS A 19 10.74 -7.45 -8.48
N GLY A 20 10.45 -6.21 -8.89
CA GLY A 20 10.97 -4.99 -8.25
C GLY A 20 12.42 -4.67 -8.61
N VAL A 21 12.83 -3.43 -8.29
CA VAL A 21 14.14 -2.90 -8.73
C VAL A 21 15.33 -3.67 -8.16
N HIS A 22 15.26 -4.14 -6.93
CA HIS A 22 16.39 -4.84 -6.30
C HIS A 22 16.67 -6.18 -6.99
N ARG A 23 15.66 -7.00 -7.23
CA ARG A 23 15.82 -8.27 -7.94
C ARG A 23 16.13 -8.06 -9.42
N TYR A 24 15.52 -7.05 -10.05
CA TYR A 24 15.77 -6.63 -11.41
C TYR A 24 17.25 -6.26 -11.62
N ALA A 25 17.79 -5.40 -10.76
CA ALA A 25 19.19 -4.98 -10.81
C ALA A 25 20.18 -6.07 -10.35
N ALA A 26 19.72 -7.06 -9.59
CA ALA A 26 20.56 -8.19 -9.14
C ALA A 26 20.79 -9.25 -10.23
N SER A 27 20.09 -9.19 -11.37
CA SER A 27 20.34 -10.09 -12.49
C SER A 27 21.76 -9.95 -13.03
N GLU A 28 22.35 -11.06 -13.46
CA GLU A 28 23.66 -11.07 -14.14
C GLU A 28 23.63 -10.37 -15.50
N GLN A 29 22.44 -10.27 -16.13
CA GLN A 29 22.23 -9.61 -17.40
C GLN A 29 21.79 -8.14 -17.26
N PHE A 30 21.79 -7.62 -16.02
CA PHE A 30 21.42 -6.24 -15.79
C PHE A 30 22.46 -5.27 -16.35
N GLU A 31 22.00 -4.27 -17.12
CA GLU A 31 22.82 -3.19 -17.68
C GLU A 31 22.10 -1.85 -17.63
N ILE A 32 22.85 -0.78 -17.40
CA ILE A 32 22.40 0.58 -17.73
C ILE A 32 22.77 0.86 -19.18
N LEU A 33 21.77 1.13 -20.01
CA LEU A 33 21.92 1.35 -21.44
C LEU A 33 22.25 2.81 -21.76
N LEU A 34 21.46 3.73 -21.17
CA LEU A 34 21.55 5.16 -21.34
C LEU A 34 21.61 5.85 -19.99
N PHE A 35 22.42 6.89 -19.87
CA PHE A 35 22.53 7.73 -18.69
C PHE A 35 22.37 9.20 -19.11
N ALA A 36 21.19 9.77 -18.85
CA ALA A 36 20.94 11.19 -19.09
C ALA A 36 21.10 11.99 -17.80
N TYR A 37 21.71 13.16 -17.89
CA TYR A 37 21.95 14.02 -16.74
C TYR A 37 21.95 15.51 -17.08
N SER A 38 21.64 16.32 -16.07
CA SER A 38 21.77 17.78 -16.12
C SER A 38 22.37 18.29 -14.81
N LEU A 39 23.45 19.03 -14.88
CA LEU A 39 24.09 19.67 -13.74
C LEU A 39 23.60 21.11 -13.61
N ASN A 40 23.10 21.50 -12.44
CA ASN A 40 22.67 22.88 -12.13
C ASN A 40 21.75 23.51 -13.19
N ASP A 41 20.79 22.71 -13.70
CA ASP A 41 19.84 23.11 -14.75
C ASP A 41 20.47 23.45 -16.12
N GLU A 42 21.74 23.09 -16.36
CA GLU A 42 22.34 23.10 -17.70
C GLU A 42 21.53 22.25 -18.69
N PRO A 43 21.75 22.41 -20.00
CA PRO A 43 21.17 21.53 -21.02
C PRO A 43 21.45 20.06 -20.71
N THR A 44 20.41 19.22 -20.79
CA THR A 44 20.52 17.77 -20.53
C THR A 44 21.46 17.12 -21.53
N ARG A 45 22.38 16.30 -21.03
CA ARG A 45 23.35 15.50 -21.79
C ARG A 45 23.03 14.04 -21.64
N ILE A 46 23.46 13.23 -22.61
CA ILE A 46 23.28 11.78 -22.57
C ILE A 46 24.61 11.07 -22.77
N ILE A 47 24.78 9.94 -22.15
CA ILE A 47 25.91 9.02 -22.29
C ILE A 47 25.32 7.67 -22.73
N ASP A 48 25.78 7.19 -23.89
CA ASP A 48 25.36 5.93 -24.49
C ASP A 48 26.29 4.79 -24.04
N LEU A 49 26.00 4.26 -22.84
CA LEU A 49 26.77 3.18 -22.21
C LEU A 49 26.69 1.89 -23.03
N ALA A 50 25.55 1.61 -23.67
CA ALA A 50 25.36 0.43 -24.51
C ALA A 50 26.24 0.46 -25.78
N SER A 51 26.65 1.64 -26.27
CA SER A 51 27.57 1.81 -27.37
C SER A 51 29.04 1.98 -26.93
N GLY A 52 29.33 1.83 -25.63
CA GLY A 52 30.68 1.83 -25.07
C GLY A 52 31.18 3.19 -24.58
N GLU A 53 30.35 4.24 -24.57
CA GLU A 53 30.69 5.50 -23.91
C GLU A 53 30.85 5.27 -22.41
N LYS A 54 31.61 6.16 -21.75
CA LYS A 54 31.86 6.06 -20.30
C LYS A 54 31.44 7.33 -19.58
N ILE A 55 30.96 7.19 -18.36
CA ILE A 55 30.77 8.33 -17.47
C ILE A 55 32.14 8.93 -17.15
N SER A 56 32.28 10.25 -17.30
CA SER A 56 33.54 10.94 -16.97
C SER A 56 33.77 10.94 -15.46
N ASP A 57 35.07 10.99 -15.06
CA ASP A 57 35.47 11.04 -13.65
C ASP A 57 34.77 12.19 -12.91
N LYS A 58 34.61 13.33 -13.57
CA LYS A 58 33.90 14.49 -12.99
C LYS A 58 32.43 14.18 -12.64
N ILE A 59 31.69 13.49 -13.51
CA ILE A 59 30.29 13.12 -13.23
C ILE A 59 30.22 12.03 -12.19
N MET A 60 31.19 11.10 -12.17
CA MET A 60 31.31 10.08 -11.13
C MET A 60 31.59 10.73 -9.76
N GLU A 61 32.44 11.77 -9.70
CA GLU A 61 32.68 12.57 -8.49
C GLU A 61 31.37 13.21 -8.00
N TYR A 62 30.60 13.88 -8.87
CA TYR A 62 29.29 14.44 -8.48
C TYR A 62 28.29 13.39 -8.01
N LEU A 63 28.30 12.18 -8.57
CA LEU A 63 27.45 11.08 -8.12
C LEU A 63 27.77 10.64 -6.68
N THR A 64 29.07 10.58 -6.35
CA THR A 64 29.54 10.04 -5.06
C THR A 64 29.70 11.10 -3.98
N ASP A 65 29.73 12.38 -4.33
CA ASP A 65 29.80 13.48 -3.38
C ASP A 65 28.49 13.68 -2.64
N ASP A 66 28.51 13.49 -1.32
CA ASP A 66 27.33 13.67 -0.44
C ASP A 66 26.85 15.13 -0.38
N SER A 67 27.68 16.12 -0.76
CA SER A 67 27.31 17.53 -0.82
C SER A 67 26.49 17.90 -2.06
N VAL A 68 26.53 17.07 -3.08
CA VAL A 68 25.75 17.23 -4.34
C VAL A 68 24.39 16.57 -4.19
N ILE A 69 23.32 17.29 -4.47
CA ILE A 69 21.96 16.74 -4.47
C ILE A 69 21.67 16.05 -5.80
N LYS A 70 21.42 14.74 -5.75
CA LYS A 70 20.94 13.97 -6.91
C LYS A 70 19.41 14.04 -6.94
N THR A 71 18.83 14.29 -8.11
CA THR A 71 17.36 14.34 -8.31
C THR A 71 16.94 13.40 -9.42
N ALA A 72 15.81 12.72 -9.22
CA ALA A 72 15.19 11.89 -10.24
C ALA A 72 13.68 11.78 -9.99
N TYR A 73 12.93 11.31 -11.01
CA TYR A 73 11.50 11.06 -10.87
C TYR A 73 11.26 9.68 -10.31
N ASN A 74 11.48 9.13 -9.42
CA ASN A 74 11.46 7.85 -8.72
C ASN A 74 12.88 7.45 -8.30
N ALA A 75 13.54 8.37 -7.63
CA ALA A 75 14.97 8.31 -7.30
C ALA A 75 15.45 6.99 -6.67
N ALA A 76 14.54 6.18 -6.09
CA ALA A 76 14.86 4.84 -5.62
C ALA A 76 15.32 3.91 -6.75
N PHE A 77 14.74 4.06 -7.95
CA PHE A 77 15.12 3.24 -9.11
C PHE A 77 16.53 3.58 -9.58
N GLU A 78 16.80 4.85 -9.82
CA GLU A 78 18.12 5.32 -10.29
C GLU A 78 19.20 4.96 -9.26
N ARG A 79 18.98 5.25 -7.98
CA ARG A 79 19.94 4.98 -6.91
C ARG A 79 20.31 3.48 -6.84
N ASN A 80 19.32 2.60 -6.86
CA ASN A 80 19.55 1.14 -6.77
C ASN A 80 20.25 0.60 -8.03
N CYS A 81 19.81 1.02 -9.21
CA CYS A 81 20.43 0.61 -10.49
C CYS A 81 21.89 1.10 -10.61
N ILE A 82 22.16 2.36 -10.25
CA ILE A 82 23.51 2.95 -10.26
C ILE A 82 24.41 2.25 -9.25
N ASN A 83 23.93 2.02 -8.02
CA ASN A 83 24.66 1.28 -7.01
C ASN A 83 25.09 -0.10 -7.52
N ARG A 84 24.18 -0.83 -8.11
CA ARG A 84 24.45 -2.18 -8.62
C ARG A 84 25.42 -2.17 -9.80
N PHE A 85 25.21 -1.29 -10.77
CA PHE A 85 25.97 -1.28 -12.03
C PHE A 85 27.42 -0.82 -11.82
N PHE A 86 27.64 0.20 -11.00
CA PHE A 86 28.97 0.75 -10.74
C PHE A 86 29.62 0.22 -9.45
N GLY A 87 28.97 -0.68 -8.71
CA GLY A 87 29.48 -1.19 -7.42
C GLY A 87 29.58 -0.11 -6.34
N LEU A 88 28.66 0.87 -6.35
CA LEU A 88 28.61 1.97 -5.40
C LEU A 88 27.69 1.67 -4.21
N SER A 89 27.74 2.55 -3.21
CA SER A 89 26.87 2.54 -2.03
C SER A 89 26.31 3.93 -1.75
N LEU A 90 25.59 4.48 -2.72
CA LEU A 90 24.99 5.81 -2.62
C LEU A 90 23.88 5.83 -1.58
N LYS A 91 24.05 6.68 -0.59
CA LYS A 91 23.10 6.84 0.52
C LYS A 91 21.85 7.63 0.06
N PRO A 92 20.66 7.34 0.62
CA PRO A 92 19.43 8.06 0.26
C PRO A 92 19.44 9.55 0.65
N GLU A 93 20.26 9.96 1.61
CA GLU A 93 20.37 11.34 2.11
C GLU A 93 20.74 12.34 1.00
N GLY A 94 21.59 11.95 0.05
CA GLY A 94 22.00 12.75 -1.09
C GLY A 94 20.96 12.84 -2.21
N TRP A 95 19.78 12.20 -2.07
CA TRP A 95 18.76 12.13 -3.11
C TRP A 95 17.49 12.90 -2.77
N ARG A 96 16.87 13.49 -3.78
CA ARG A 96 15.53 14.10 -3.71
C ARG A 96 14.66 13.48 -4.79
N CYS A 97 13.53 12.94 -4.39
CA CYS A 97 12.61 12.25 -5.28
C CYS A 97 11.46 13.19 -5.70
N THR A 98 11.41 13.55 -6.97
CA THR A 98 10.36 14.44 -7.49
C THR A 98 8.98 13.77 -7.47
N LEU A 99 8.91 12.43 -7.57
CA LEU A 99 7.68 11.66 -7.35
C LEU A 99 7.14 11.87 -5.91
N VAL A 100 8.00 11.83 -4.89
CA VAL A 100 7.60 12.08 -3.49
C VAL A 100 7.07 13.50 -3.34
N GLN A 101 7.78 14.50 -3.88
CA GLN A 101 7.34 15.89 -3.85
C GLN A 101 5.96 16.07 -4.50
N ALA A 102 5.73 15.46 -5.66
CA ALA A 102 4.43 15.47 -6.35
C ALA A 102 3.34 14.75 -5.53
N SER A 103 3.68 13.60 -4.93
CA SER A 103 2.74 12.81 -4.11
C SER A 103 2.27 13.55 -2.86
N MET A 104 3.14 14.34 -2.21
CA MET A 104 2.78 15.21 -1.08
C MET A 104 1.77 16.29 -1.45
N LEU A 105 1.67 16.62 -2.73
CA LEU A 105 0.68 17.54 -3.27
C LEU A 105 -0.55 16.82 -3.83
N SER A 106 -0.68 15.52 -3.60
CA SER A 106 -1.75 14.65 -4.12
C SER A 106 -1.85 14.67 -5.66
N LEU A 107 -0.76 14.94 -6.36
CA LEU A 107 -0.64 14.84 -7.81
C LEU A 107 -0.56 13.37 -8.26
N PRO A 108 -0.73 13.06 -9.56
CA PRO A 108 -0.56 11.71 -10.08
C PRO A 108 0.81 11.11 -9.73
N LEU A 109 0.91 9.76 -9.70
CA LEU A 109 2.17 9.08 -9.37
C LEU A 109 3.09 8.84 -10.58
N SER A 110 2.65 9.10 -11.81
CA SER A 110 3.47 8.95 -13.02
C SER A 110 4.01 10.29 -13.50
N LEU A 111 5.22 10.30 -14.06
CA LEU A 111 5.84 11.47 -14.67
C LEU A 111 4.91 12.12 -15.71
N GLU A 112 4.33 11.29 -16.60
CA GLU A 112 3.35 11.71 -17.62
C GLU A 112 2.13 12.39 -16.97
N GLY A 113 1.51 11.73 -15.98
CA GLY A 113 0.32 12.25 -15.30
C GLY A 113 0.58 13.55 -14.54
N VAL A 114 1.73 13.71 -13.90
CA VAL A 114 2.10 14.98 -13.24
C VAL A 114 2.33 16.08 -14.29
N GLY A 115 3.00 15.77 -15.39
CA GLY A 115 3.20 16.71 -16.49
C GLY A 115 1.87 17.21 -17.07
N GLU A 116 0.89 16.32 -17.23
CA GLU A 116 -0.46 16.68 -17.65
C GLU A 116 -1.22 17.52 -16.61
N ALA A 117 -1.19 17.09 -15.34
CA ALA A 117 -1.86 17.80 -14.24
C ALA A 117 -1.31 19.22 -14.04
N LEU A 118 -0.03 19.43 -14.29
CA LEU A 118 0.65 20.73 -14.20
C LEU A 118 0.63 21.54 -15.52
N ASN A 119 0.04 21.01 -16.58
CA ASN A 119 0.01 21.62 -17.92
C ASN A 119 1.42 22.05 -18.38
N LEU A 120 2.34 21.07 -18.44
CA LEU A 120 3.70 21.33 -18.89
C LEU A 120 3.74 21.49 -20.42
N ASP A 121 4.63 22.38 -20.90
CA ASP A 121 4.88 22.59 -22.33
C ASP A 121 5.54 21.35 -22.96
N LYS A 122 6.55 20.79 -22.29
CA LYS A 122 7.17 19.52 -22.64
C LYS A 122 6.45 18.39 -21.93
N LYS A 123 5.94 17.43 -22.70
CA LYS A 123 5.29 16.23 -22.20
C LYS A 123 6.16 15.01 -22.47
N LYS A 124 5.93 13.94 -21.73
CA LYS A 124 6.54 12.64 -21.99
C LYS A 124 6.17 12.18 -23.41
N MET A 125 7.11 11.55 -24.09
CA MET A 125 6.91 11.06 -25.46
C MET A 125 6.02 9.83 -25.46
N SER A 126 5.03 9.78 -26.35
CA SER A 126 4.07 8.66 -26.48
C SER A 126 4.74 7.34 -26.90
N GLU A 127 5.81 7.44 -27.69
CA GLU A 127 6.58 6.32 -28.22
C GLU A 127 7.42 5.60 -27.16
N GLY A 128 7.61 6.20 -25.97
CA GLY A 128 8.50 5.70 -24.94
C GLY A 128 8.18 4.27 -24.49
N LYS A 129 6.90 3.91 -24.38
CA LYS A 129 6.49 2.54 -23.98
C LYS A 129 6.97 1.46 -24.98
N ASP A 130 6.93 1.77 -26.28
CA ASP A 130 7.34 0.84 -27.32
C ASP A 130 8.88 0.75 -27.40
N LEU A 131 9.58 1.86 -27.14
CA LEU A 131 11.04 1.89 -27.06
C LEU A 131 11.55 1.10 -25.85
N ILE A 132 10.97 1.30 -24.69
CA ILE A 132 11.26 0.52 -23.47
C ILE A 132 11.03 -0.97 -23.72
N ARG A 133 9.87 -1.34 -24.29
CA ARG A 133 9.59 -2.74 -24.63
C ARG A 133 10.63 -3.32 -25.60
N TYR A 134 11.10 -2.51 -26.53
CA TYR A 134 12.03 -2.96 -27.54
C TYR A 134 13.45 -3.16 -27.00
N PHE A 135 14.00 -2.20 -26.23
CA PHE A 135 15.39 -2.22 -25.79
C PHE A 135 15.60 -2.72 -24.35
N CYS A 136 14.63 -2.51 -23.45
CA CYS A 136 14.79 -2.77 -22.01
C CYS A 136 14.29 -4.14 -21.57
N MET A 137 13.64 -4.90 -22.45
CA MET A 137 13.03 -6.19 -22.14
C MET A 137 13.50 -7.28 -23.09
N PRO A 138 13.53 -8.56 -22.65
CA PRO A 138 13.75 -9.68 -23.54
C PRO A 138 12.72 -9.73 -24.68
N CYS A 139 13.13 -10.15 -25.86
CA CYS A 139 12.25 -10.42 -26.99
C CYS A 139 12.14 -11.93 -27.27
N LYS A 140 11.00 -12.35 -27.81
CA LYS A 140 10.83 -13.75 -28.21
C LYS A 140 11.68 -14.04 -29.45
N PRO A 141 12.45 -15.13 -29.49
CA PRO A 141 13.19 -15.54 -30.67
C PRO A 141 12.21 -15.92 -31.80
N THR A 142 12.41 -15.33 -32.97
CA THR A 142 11.62 -15.59 -34.17
C THR A 142 12.52 -15.69 -35.38
N LYS A 143 12.04 -16.28 -36.48
CA LYS A 143 12.80 -16.26 -37.76
C LYS A 143 13.05 -14.83 -38.26
N ALA A 144 12.11 -13.92 -38.05
CA ALA A 144 12.19 -12.53 -38.47
C ALA A 144 13.28 -11.72 -37.74
N ASN A 145 13.53 -12.04 -36.45
CA ASN A 145 14.57 -11.36 -35.68
C ASN A 145 15.89 -12.16 -35.59
N GLY A 146 16.07 -13.19 -36.45
CA GLY A 146 17.28 -14.01 -36.46
C GLY A 146 17.46 -14.89 -35.21
N GLY A 147 16.41 -15.16 -34.45
CA GLY A 147 16.44 -16.01 -33.25
C GLY A 147 16.98 -15.30 -31.99
N ARG A 148 17.14 -13.98 -32.00
CA ARG A 148 17.66 -13.24 -30.84
C ARG A 148 16.62 -13.12 -29.73
N THR A 149 17.14 -13.07 -28.52
CA THR A 149 16.33 -12.90 -27.27
C THR A 149 16.39 -11.49 -26.72
N ARG A 150 17.22 -10.61 -27.30
CA ARG A 150 17.43 -9.21 -26.93
C ARG A 150 17.63 -8.36 -28.18
N ASN A 151 17.16 -7.12 -28.16
CA ASN A 151 17.44 -6.14 -29.20
C ASN A 151 18.58 -5.20 -28.74
N LEU A 152 19.55 -4.99 -29.62
CA LEU A 152 20.70 -4.10 -29.42
C LEU A 152 20.50 -2.78 -30.17
N PRO A 153 21.27 -1.72 -29.85
CA PRO A 153 21.27 -0.46 -30.60
C PRO A 153 21.41 -0.64 -32.11
N SER A 154 22.31 -1.55 -32.53
CA SER A 154 22.59 -1.86 -33.94
C SER A 154 21.43 -2.53 -34.68
N ASP A 155 20.46 -3.15 -33.97
CA ASP A 155 19.32 -3.79 -34.61
C ASP A 155 18.25 -2.80 -35.09
N ALA A 156 18.24 -1.57 -34.56
CA ALA A 156 17.31 -0.51 -34.95
C ALA A 156 17.91 0.88 -34.62
N PRO A 157 18.90 1.35 -35.37
CA PRO A 157 19.63 2.60 -35.07
C PRO A 157 18.71 3.83 -34.98
N GLU A 158 17.70 3.94 -35.83
CA GLU A 158 16.75 5.06 -35.81
C GLU A 158 15.92 5.06 -34.52
N LYS A 159 15.48 3.89 -34.08
CA LYS A 159 14.77 3.76 -32.78
C LYS A 159 15.69 4.07 -31.60
N TRP A 160 16.98 3.74 -31.72
CA TRP A 160 17.95 4.02 -30.67
C TRP A 160 18.19 5.53 -30.51
N GLU A 161 18.31 6.29 -31.60
CA GLU A 161 18.40 7.76 -31.54
C GLU A 161 17.13 8.38 -30.95
N LEU A 162 15.95 7.83 -31.28
CA LEU A 162 14.69 8.26 -30.67
C LEU A 162 14.67 7.93 -29.17
N PHE A 163 15.24 6.79 -28.76
CA PHE A 163 15.31 6.38 -27.35
C PHE A 163 16.26 7.27 -26.54
N LYS A 164 17.39 7.70 -27.10
CA LYS A 164 18.23 8.72 -26.49
C LYS A 164 17.49 10.04 -26.30
N THR A 165 16.72 10.47 -27.29
CA THR A 165 15.88 11.67 -27.19
C THR A 165 14.81 11.52 -26.11
N TYR A 166 14.25 10.32 -25.97
CA TYR A 166 13.28 9.99 -24.91
C TYR A 166 13.90 10.12 -23.52
N CYS A 167 15.05 9.53 -23.24
CA CYS A 167 15.77 9.60 -21.97
C CYS A 167 16.13 11.06 -21.60
N ILE A 168 16.62 11.86 -22.56
CA ILE A 168 16.86 13.31 -22.36
C ILE A 168 15.55 14.03 -21.98
N ARG A 169 14.45 13.67 -22.63
CA ARG A 169 13.14 14.29 -22.39
C ARG A 169 12.64 14.01 -20.98
N ASP A 170 12.86 12.82 -20.44
CA ASP A 170 12.39 12.46 -19.09
C ASP A 170 13.13 13.29 -18.03
N VAL A 171 14.44 13.56 -18.15
CA VAL A 171 15.17 14.54 -17.32
C VAL A 171 14.59 15.95 -17.45
N ASP A 172 14.35 16.41 -18.69
CA ASP A 172 13.81 17.76 -18.92
C ASP A 172 12.40 17.93 -18.31
N VAL A 173 11.56 16.89 -18.37
CA VAL A 173 10.21 16.91 -17.76
C VAL A 173 10.32 16.90 -16.23
N GLU A 174 11.21 16.08 -15.65
CA GLU A 174 11.48 16.08 -14.21
C GLU A 174 11.89 17.47 -13.72
N LYS A 175 12.86 18.11 -14.40
CA LYS A 175 13.32 19.47 -14.07
C LYS A 175 12.19 20.48 -14.11
N GLN A 176 11.30 20.43 -15.12
CA GLN A 176 10.15 21.33 -15.20
C GLN A 176 9.16 21.09 -14.05
N ILE A 177 8.90 19.84 -13.69
CA ILE A 177 8.05 19.51 -12.53
C ILE A 177 8.66 20.10 -11.26
N ARG A 178 9.94 19.80 -10.98
CA ARG A 178 10.68 20.28 -9.80
C ARG A 178 10.65 21.81 -9.73
N ASN A 179 10.88 22.49 -10.85
CA ASN A 179 10.83 23.95 -10.91
C ASN A 179 9.43 24.52 -10.63
N LYS A 180 8.36 23.91 -11.16
CA LYS A 180 6.98 24.32 -10.82
C LYS A 180 6.62 24.05 -9.35
N LEU A 181 7.22 23.04 -8.76
CA LEU A 181 6.97 22.66 -7.36
C LEU A 181 7.91 23.33 -6.35
N THR A 182 8.79 24.25 -6.78
CA THR A 182 9.77 24.95 -5.92
C THR A 182 9.13 25.64 -4.70
N LYS A 183 7.88 26.12 -4.83
CA LYS A 183 7.12 26.72 -3.71
C LYS A 183 6.66 25.72 -2.66
N PHE A 184 6.81 24.43 -2.91
CA PHE A 184 6.38 23.33 -2.06
C PHE A 184 7.54 22.33 -1.88
N PRO A 185 8.64 22.74 -1.23
CA PRO A 185 9.76 21.84 -0.98
C PRO A 185 9.32 20.67 -0.10
N ILE A 186 10.02 19.53 -0.21
CA ILE A 186 9.85 18.45 0.76
C ILE A 186 10.35 18.97 2.12
N PRO A 187 9.53 18.96 3.18
CA PRO A 187 9.98 19.34 4.52
C PRO A 187 11.11 18.40 4.99
N ASP A 188 12.06 18.93 5.78
CA ASP A 188 13.21 18.14 6.27
C ASP A 188 12.77 16.86 6.98
N ARG A 189 11.69 16.92 7.75
CA ARG A 189 11.11 15.76 8.43
C ARG A 189 10.63 14.69 7.46
N GLU A 190 9.96 15.07 6.38
CA GLU A 190 9.50 14.12 5.36
C GLU A 190 10.67 13.57 4.53
N GLN A 191 11.73 14.35 4.35
CA GLN A 191 12.97 13.87 3.74
C GLN A 191 13.69 12.85 4.63
N GLU A 192 13.76 13.08 5.95
CA GLU A 192 14.29 12.12 6.92
C GLU A 192 13.51 10.80 6.88
N LEU A 193 12.17 10.89 6.84
CA LEU A 193 11.28 9.73 6.71
C LEU A 193 11.44 9.00 5.37
N TYR A 194 11.62 9.73 4.27
CA TYR A 194 11.94 9.12 2.98
C TYR A 194 13.26 8.36 3.02
N CYS A 195 14.29 8.92 3.62
CA CYS A 195 15.59 8.24 3.77
C CYS A 195 15.45 6.96 4.62
N MET A 196 14.70 7.01 5.72
CA MET A 196 14.40 5.83 6.55
C MET A 196 13.64 4.77 5.73
N ASP A 197 12.60 5.16 4.96
CA ASP A 197 11.87 4.26 4.06
C ASP A 197 12.81 3.56 3.06
N GLN A 198 13.74 4.31 2.48
CA GLN A 198 14.72 3.74 1.56
C GLN A 198 15.64 2.73 2.28
N ARG A 199 16.09 3.02 3.51
CA ARG A 199 16.90 2.06 4.29
C ARG A 199 16.12 0.80 4.65
N ILE A 200 14.82 0.91 4.97
CA ILE A 200 13.94 -0.25 5.21
C ILE A 200 13.79 -1.09 3.93
N ASN A 201 13.52 -0.44 2.79
CA ASN A 201 13.40 -1.12 1.51
C ASN A 201 14.71 -1.78 1.05
N ASP A 202 15.86 -1.12 1.28
CA ASP A 202 17.19 -1.67 0.97
C ASP A 202 17.56 -2.84 1.90
N ARG A 203 17.11 -2.83 3.15
CA ARG A 203 17.30 -3.95 4.10
C ARG A 203 16.46 -5.15 3.70
N GLY A 204 15.20 -4.93 3.31
CA GLY A 204 14.25 -5.97 2.97
C GLY A 204 13.92 -6.89 4.14
N ILE A 205 13.16 -7.96 3.88
CA ILE A 205 12.75 -8.97 4.86
C ILE A 205 13.02 -10.37 4.29
N MET A 206 13.56 -11.26 5.10
CA MET A 206 13.87 -12.64 4.70
C MET A 206 12.57 -13.44 4.52
N VAL A 207 12.60 -14.38 3.56
CA VAL A 207 11.49 -15.30 3.29
C VAL A 207 11.91 -16.75 3.35
N ASP A 208 11.00 -17.59 3.82
CA ASP A 208 11.15 -19.05 3.86
C ASP A 208 10.88 -19.64 2.47
N GLN A 209 11.94 -19.74 1.66
CA GLN A 209 11.82 -20.20 0.27
C GLN A 209 11.35 -21.67 0.17
N GLU A 210 11.64 -22.51 1.16
CA GLU A 210 11.16 -23.89 1.22
C GLU A 210 9.65 -23.93 1.43
N LEU A 211 9.12 -23.16 2.40
CA LEU A 211 7.67 -23.03 2.60
C LEU A 211 6.98 -22.47 1.34
N ILE A 212 7.56 -21.45 0.70
CA ILE A 212 7.01 -20.83 -0.51
C ILE A 212 6.92 -21.86 -1.64
N GLY A 213 8.00 -22.59 -1.93
CA GLY A 213 8.02 -23.61 -2.99
C GLY A 213 7.01 -24.74 -2.74
N HIS A 214 6.92 -25.21 -1.50
CA HIS A 214 5.96 -26.25 -1.14
C HIS A 214 4.51 -25.74 -1.15
N ALA A 215 4.25 -24.49 -0.75
CA ALA A 215 2.91 -23.91 -0.84
C ALA A 215 2.42 -23.78 -2.30
N VAL A 216 3.30 -23.39 -3.22
CA VAL A 216 3.00 -23.35 -4.66
C VAL A 216 2.74 -24.76 -5.20
N ALA A 217 3.57 -25.73 -4.86
CA ALA A 217 3.39 -27.12 -5.28
C ALA A 217 2.10 -27.75 -4.71
N CYS A 218 1.77 -27.47 -3.46
CA CYS A 218 0.53 -27.91 -2.80
C CYS A 218 -0.72 -27.38 -3.53
N ASP A 219 -0.73 -26.08 -3.87
CA ASP A 219 -1.84 -25.48 -4.62
C ASP A 219 -1.99 -26.08 -6.03
N LEU A 220 -0.89 -26.34 -6.72
CA LEU A 220 -0.92 -26.97 -8.04
C LEU A 220 -1.56 -28.36 -7.99
N LEU A 221 -1.12 -29.22 -7.06
CA LEU A 221 -1.68 -30.56 -6.88
C LEU A 221 -3.16 -30.51 -6.49
N TYR A 222 -3.52 -29.61 -5.59
CA TYR A 222 -4.92 -29.41 -5.19
C TYR A 222 -5.77 -28.96 -6.38
N LYS A 223 -5.32 -28.00 -7.17
CA LYS A 223 -6.03 -27.53 -8.37
C LYS A 223 -6.20 -28.59 -9.43
N GLU A 224 -5.19 -29.43 -9.64
CA GLU A 224 -5.30 -30.59 -10.55
C GLU A 224 -6.40 -31.54 -10.09
N THR A 225 -6.43 -31.87 -8.79
CA THR A 225 -7.46 -32.74 -8.19
C THR A 225 -8.86 -32.14 -8.31
N VAL A 226 -9.02 -30.86 -7.99
CA VAL A 226 -10.30 -30.13 -8.07
C VAL A 226 -10.77 -30.01 -9.52
N THR A 227 -9.87 -29.71 -10.45
CA THR A 227 -10.19 -29.60 -11.88
C THR A 227 -10.64 -30.94 -12.45
N LYS A 228 -10.00 -32.06 -12.06
CA LYS A 228 -10.41 -33.39 -12.45
C LYS A 228 -11.82 -33.73 -11.94
N LYS A 229 -12.10 -33.48 -10.67
CA LYS A 229 -13.45 -33.66 -10.10
C LYS A 229 -14.50 -32.82 -10.82
N ALA A 230 -14.17 -31.55 -11.11
CA ALA A 230 -15.06 -30.64 -11.84
C ALA A 230 -15.33 -31.13 -13.27
N TYR A 231 -14.34 -31.69 -13.95
CA TYR A 231 -14.52 -32.33 -15.25
C TYR A 231 -15.42 -33.58 -15.16
N GLU A 232 -15.21 -34.45 -14.17
CA GLU A 232 -16.01 -35.65 -13.95
C GLU A 232 -17.50 -35.34 -13.72
N ILE A 233 -17.80 -34.24 -13.04
CA ILE A 233 -19.20 -33.79 -12.78
C ILE A 233 -19.81 -33.09 -14.00
N SER A 234 -19.06 -32.23 -14.65
CA SER A 234 -19.61 -31.31 -15.66
C SER A 234 -19.39 -31.73 -17.11
N GLY A 235 -18.36 -32.56 -17.38
CA GLY A 235 -17.92 -32.90 -18.73
C GLY A 235 -17.29 -31.74 -19.49
N LEU A 236 -17.08 -30.59 -18.85
CA LEU A 236 -16.56 -29.37 -19.48
C LEU A 236 -15.06 -29.49 -19.75
N GLU A 237 -14.61 -29.16 -20.95
CA GLU A 237 -13.20 -29.14 -21.32
C GLU A 237 -12.39 -28.17 -20.42
N ASN A 238 -12.98 -27.02 -20.10
CA ASN A 238 -12.43 -26.06 -19.15
C ASN A 238 -13.49 -25.69 -18.10
N PRO A 239 -13.55 -26.42 -16.95
CA PRO A 239 -14.50 -26.15 -15.88
C PRO A 239 -14.37 -24.76 -15.26
N ASN A 240 -13.26 -24.07 -15.51
CA ASN A 240 -13.03 -22.69 -15.01
C ASN A 240 -13.48 -21.61 -16.00
N SER A 241 -13.91 -21.96 -17.20
CA SER A 241 -14.43 -21.02 -18.19
C SER A 241 -15.81 -20.52 -17.79
N VAL A 242 -15.93 -19.20 -17.64
CA VAL A 242 -17.21 -18.56 -17.28
C VAL A 242 -18.29 -18.86 -18.34
N SER A 243 -17.94 -18.88 -19.62
CA SER A 243 -18.88 -19.18 -20.71
C SER A 243 -19.37 -20.62 -20.62
N GLN A 244 -18.44 -21.60 -20.65
CA GLN A 244 -18.81 -23.02 -20.59
C GLN A 244 -19.63 -23.37 -19.35
N LEU A 245 -19.27 -22.75 -18.18
CA LEU A 245 -19.98 -22.99 -16.94
C LEU A 245 -21.39 -22.41 -16.93
N LYS A 246 -21.61 -21.25 -17.54
CA LYS A 246 -22.97 -20.67 -17.72
C LYS A 246 -23.83 -21.55 -18.64
N ASP A 247 -23.26 -22.03 -19.74
CA ASP A 247 -23.97 -22.92 -20.67
C ASP A 247 -24.37 -24.22 -19.95
N TRP A 248 -23.48 -24.82 -19.17
CA TRP A 248 -23.77 -26.01 -18.37
C TRP A 248 -24.85 -25.77 -17.30
N LEU A 249 -24.85 -24.62 -16.62
CA LEU A 249 -25.90 -24.24 -15.65
C LEU A 249 -27.25 -24.07 -16.35
N ASN A 250 -27.28 -23.45 -17.53
CA ASN A 250 -28.49 -23.31 -18.33
C ASN A 250 -29.07 -24.68 -18.74
N GLU A 251 -28.23 -25.66 -19.11
CA GLU A 251 -28.63 -27.05 -19.37
C GLU A 251 -29.24 -27.74 -18.14
N LYS A 252 -28.80 -27.34 -16.94
CA LYS A 252 -29.39 -27.80 -15.66
C LYS A 252 -30.63 -26.97 -15.25
N GLY A 253 -31.08 -26.03 -16.07
CA GLY A 253 -32.25 -25.19 -15.80
C GLY A 253 -32.01 -24.01 -14.88
N ILE A 254 -30.75 -23.61 -14.70
CA ILE A 254 -30.35 -22.49 -13.81
C ILE A 254 -29.75 -21.38 -14.67
N GLU A 255 -30.48 -20.27 -14.76
CA GLU A 255 -30.04 -19.08 -15.48
C GLU A 255 -29.31 -18.12 -14.52
N VAL A 256 -28.10 -17.67 -14.87
CA VAL A 256 -27.27 -16.79 -14.05
C VAL A 256 -26.68 -15.63 -14.84
N ASP A 257 -26.84 -14.42 -14.33
CA ASP A 257 -26.25 -13.22 -14.93
C ASP A 257 -24.74 -13.14 -14.68
N SER A 258 -24.29 -13.58 -13.52
CA SER A 258 -22.89 -13.47 -13.06
C SER A 258 -22.43 -14.75 -12.35
N LEU A 259 -21.14 -15.05 -12.49
CA LEU A 259 -20.40 -16.05 -11.69
C LEU A 259 -19.35 -15.38 -10.80
N ALA A 260 -19.63 -14.14 -10.35
CA ALA A 260 -18.86 -13.51 -9.29
C ALA A 260 -19.03 -14.26 -7.95
N LYS A 261 -18.07 -14.10 -7.03
CA LYS A 261 -18.00 -14.88 -5.79
C LYS A 261 -19.33 -14.95 -5.04
N ALA A 262 -20.00 -13.82 -4.80
CA ALA A 262 -21.27 -13.78 -4.08
C ALA A 262 -22.39 -14.57 -4.78
N ALA A 263 -22.51 -14.46 -6.11
CA ALA A 263 -23.50 -15.22 -6.89
C ALA A 263 -23.20 -16.74 -6.85
N VAL A 264 -21.94 -17.14 -6.84
CA VAL A 264 -21.57 -18.56 -6.73
C VAL A 264 -21.83 -19.07 -5.31
N GLU A 265 -21.57 -18.30 -4.27
CA GLU A 265 -21.91 -18.63 -2.87
C GLU A 265 -23.42 -18.81 -2.71
N GLU A 266 -24.23 -17.92 -3.27
CA GLU A 266 -25.68 -18.04 -3.27
C GLU A 266 -26.17 -19.32 -3.99
N LEU A 267 -25.54 -19.68 -5.11
CA LEU A 267 -25.84 -20.95 -5.81
C LEU A 267 -25.49 -22.18 -4.96
N VAL A 268 -24.38 -22.16 -4.21
CA VAL A 268 -24.01 -23.25 -3.28
C VAL A 268 -25.07 -23.44 -2.21
N GLU A 269 -25.63 -22.37 -1.66
CA GLU A 269 -26.65 -22.39 -0.61
C GLU A 269 -28.02 -22.84 -1.13
N ASN A 270 -28.39 -22.41 -2.34
CA ASN A 270 -29.74 -22.59 -2.88
C ASN A 270 -29.90 -23.81 -3.84
N THR A 271 -28.82 -24.56 -4.12
CA THR A 271 -28.87 -25.73 -4.98
C THR A 271 -28.34 -26.97 -4.28
N GLN A 272 -28.55 -28.16 -4.89
CA GLN A 272 -28.10 -29.46 -4.35
C GLN A 272 -27.49 -30.31 -5.48
N GLY A 273 -26.84 -31.42 -5.10
CA GLY A 273 -26.25 -32.39 -6.03
C GLY A 273 -25.11 -31.79 -6.86
N ASP A 274 -25.03 -32.18 -8.14
CA ASP A 274 -23.93 -31.82 -9.06
C ASP A 274 -23.71 -30.31 -9.16
N VAL A 275 -24.79 -29.52 -9.12
CA VAL A 275 -24.69 -28.06 -9.24
C VAL A 275 -24.02 -27.46 -8.03
N ALA A 276 -24.49 -27.80 -6.82
CA ALA A 276 -23.88 -27.29 -5.58
C ALA A 276 -22.42 -27.71 -5.49
N GLU A 277 -22.09 -28.96 -5.83
CA GLU A 277 -20.72 -29.47 -5.79
C GLU A 277 -19.84 -28.78 -6.82
N MET A 278 -20.32 -28.59 -8.05
CA MET A 278 -19.58 -27.87 -9.08
C MET A 278 -19.32 -26.40 -8.68
N MET A 279 -20.29 -25.74 -8.02
CA MET A 279 -20.12 -24.36 -7.52
C MET A 279 -19.09 -24.30 -6.38
N LYS A 280 -19.05 -25.27 -5.48
CA LYS A 280 -17.98 -25.39 -4.46
C LYS A 280 -16.60 -25.55 -5.11
N LEU A 281 -16.48 -26.44 -6.10
CA LEU A 281 -15.24 -26.64 -6.85
C LEU A 281 -14.82 -25.34 -7.59
N ARG A 282 -15.79 -24.60 -8.14
CA ARG A 282 -15.55 -23.30 -8.77
C ARG A 282 -14.99 -22.27 -7.78
N LEU A 283 -15.54 -22.18 -6.57
CA LEU A 283 -14.99 -21.31 -5.50
C LEU A 283 -13.57 -21.72 -5.16
N ALA A 284 -13.30 -22.99 -4.98
CA ALA A 284 -11.97 -23.54 -4.67
C ALA A 284 -10.94 -23.19 -5.77
N MET A 285 -11.28 -23.41 -7.05
CA MET A 285 -10.42 -23.08 -8.19
C MET A 285 -10.17 -21.58 -8.34
N SER A 286 -11.11 -20.72 -7.91
CA SER A 286 -11.01 -19.27 -8.03
C SER A 286 -10.13 -18.60 -6.97
N LYS A 287 -9.75 -19.32 -5.90
CA LYS A 287 -8.90 -18.76 -4.83
C LYS A 287 -7.51 -18.41 -5.37
N THR A 288 -7.04 -17.23 -5.03
CA THR A 288 -5.82 -16.62 -5.58
C THR A 288 -4.71 -16.43 -4.53
N SER A 289 -4.84 -17.05 -3.36
CA SER A 289 -3.90 -16.90 -2.22
C SER A 289 -2.46 -17.21 -2.64
N VAL A 290 -2.26 -18.23 -3.46
CA VAL A 290 -0.95 -18.65 -3.98
C VAL A 290 -0.22 -17.56 -4.77
N LYS A 291 -0.92 -16.61 -5.39
CA LYS A 291 -0.26 -15.49 -6.09
C LYS A 291 0.68 -14.67 -5.21
N LYS A 292 0.48 -14.71 -3.89
CA LYS A 292 1.38 -14.06 -2.93
C LYS A 292 2.71 -14.79 -2.80
N TYR A 293 2.67 -16.12 -2.74
CA TYR A 293 3.88 -16.96 -2.73
C TYR A 293 4.65 -16.84 -4.05
N GLU A 294 3.97 -16.89 -5.19
CA GLU A 294 4.58 -16.65 -6.50
C GLU A 294 5.21 -15.24 -6.60
N ALA A 295 4.58 -14.21 -6.00
CA ALA A 295 5.15 -12.88 -5.96
C ALA A 295 6.41 -12.81 -5.09
N MET A 296 6.46 -13.53 -3.96
CA MET A 296 7.66 -13.67 -3.12
C MET A 296 8.77 -14.38 -3.89
N GLU A 297 8.46 -15.51 -4.55
CA GLU A 297 9.42 -16.29 -5.35
C GLU A 297 10.05 -15.46 -6.47
N ARG A 298 9.23 -14.67 -7.20
CA ARG A 298 9.74 -13.78 -8.26
C ARG A 298 10.59 -12.63 -7.72
N SER A 299 10.35 -12.19 -6.48
CA SER A 299 10.94 -10.98 -5.90
C SER A 299 12.13 -11.26 -4.98
N VAL A 300 12.33 -12.52 -4.55
CA VAL A 300 13.43 -12.87 -3.65
C VAL A 300 14.78 -12.62 -4.33
N CYS A 301 15.65 -11.93 -3.62
CA CYS A 301 17.01 -11.63 -4.05
C CYS A 301 18.00 -12.72 -3.63
N PRO A 302 19.25 -12.74 -4.16
CA PRO A 302 20.26 -13.76 -3.82
C PRO A 302 20.59 -13.89 -2.33
N ASP A 303 20.32 -12.88 -1.54
CA ASP A 303 20.50 -12.90 -0.08
C ASP A 303 19.30 -13.55 0.70
N GLY A 304 18.30 -14.05 -0.02
CA GLY A 304 17.11 -14.68 0.55
C GLY A 304 16.06 -13.69 1.07
N ARG A 305 16.21 -12.39 0.78
CA ARG A 305 15.29 -11.33 1.22
C ARG A 305 14.47 -10.79 0.05
N VAL A 306 13.29 -10.30 0.37
CA VAL A 306 12.47 -9.49 -0.55
C VAL A 306 12.64 -8.03 -0.16
N HIS A 307 13.07 -7.23 -1.12
CA HIS A 307 13.35 -5.80 -0.97
C HIS A 307 12.30 -4.94 -1.67
N GLY A 308 12.20 -3.65 -1.31
CA GLY A 308 11.32 -2.72 -2.03
C GLY A 308 9.83 -3.00 -1.83
N LEU A 309 9.43 -3.50 -0.67
CA LEU A 309 8.03 -3.86 -0.37
C LEU A 309 7.14 -2.65 -0.08
N LEU A 310 7.71 -1.47 0.14
CA LEU A 310 7.02 -0.28 0.59
C LEU A 310 7.20 0.87 -0.39
N GLN A 311 6.11 1.61 -0.63
CA GLN A 311 6.14 2.87 -1.36
C GLN A 311 5.83 4.02 -0.42
N PHE A 312 6.80 4.90 -0.21
CA PHE A 312 6.64 6.14 0.52
C PHE A 312 5.58 7.02 -0.16
N TYR A 313 4.63 7.57 0.60
CA TYR A 313 3.50 8.34 0.07
C TYR A 313 2.67 7.61 -1.00
N GLY A 314 2.62 6.28 -0.99
CA GLY A 314 1.87 5.51 -1.97
C GLY A 314 0.35 5.76 -1.92
N ALA A 315 -0.20 6.07 -0.75
CA ALA A 315 -1.53 6.63 -0.55
C ALA A 315 -1.42 8.16 -0.45
N ASN A 316 -1.22 8.81 -1.60
CA ASN A 316 -0.82 10.22 -1.71
C ASN A 316 -1.77 11.22 -1.03
N ARG A 317 -3.04 10.86 -0.79
CA ARG A 317 -4.02 11.75 -0.12
C ARG A 317 -3.74 11.92 1.38
N THR A 318 -3.33 10.87 2.06
CA THR A 318 -3.06 10.87 3.50
C THR A 318 -1.57 10.84 3.82
N GLY A 319 -0.74 10.45 2.86
CA GLY A 319 0.70 10.23 3.02
C GLY A 319 1.05 8.87 3.63
N ARG A 320 0.07 7.96 3.76
CA ARG A 320 0.33 6.57 4.17
C ARG A 320 1.20 5.86 3.15
N TRP A 321 1.97 4.90 3.60
CA TRP A 321 2.69 3.97 2.73
C TRP A 321 1.72 3.04 1.99
N ALA A 322 2.13 2.57 0.82
CA ALA A 322 1.44 1.50 0.11
C ALA A 322 2.36 0.29 -0.05
N GLY A 323 1.79 -0.91 0.02
CA GLY A 323 2.51 -2.14 -0.28
C GLY A 323 2.87 -2.23 -1.77
N ARG A 324 4.02 -2.81 -2.06
CA ARG A 324 4.50 -3.14 -3.40
C ARG A 324 4.73 -4.65 -3.51
N LEU A 325 4.91 -5.15 -4.71
CA LEU A 325 5.22 -6.55 -5.03
C LEU A 325 4.23 -7.52 -4.36
N VAL A 326 4.57 -8.04 -3.20
CA VAL A 326 3.72 -8.96 -2.43
C VAL A 326 2.47 -8.27 -1.86
N GLN A 327 2.41 -6.93 -1.83
CA GLN A 327 1.31 -6.15 -1.23
C GLN A 327 1.10 -6.51 0.26
N ILE A 328 2.16 -6.35 1.05
CA ILE A 328 2.21 -6.80 2.45
C ILE A 328 1.11 -6.20 3.33
N HIS A 329 0.63 -4.97 3.01
CA HIS A 329 -0.49 -4.33 3.70
C HIS A 329 -1.84 -5.04 3.50
N ASN A 330 -1.96 -5.90 2.50
CA ASN A 330 -3.20 -6.57 2.10
C ASN A 330 -3.09 -8.10 2.24
N LEU A 331 -2.26 -8.58 3.16
CA LEU A 331 -2.18 -10.01 3.46
C LEU A 331 -3.35 -10.44 4.36
N PRO A 332 -3.91 -11.64 4.17
CA PRO A 332 -4.93 -12.20 5.05
C PRO A 332 -4.45 -12.23 6.51
N GLN A 333 -5.38 -12.10 7.45
CA GLN A 333 -5.09 -12.31 8.87
C GLN A 333 -5.02 -13.81 9.18
N ASN A 334 -4.29 -14.17 10.22
CA ASN A 334 -4.23 -15.53 10.72
C ASN A 334 -5.35 -15.72 11.76
N HIS A 335 -6.15 -16.78 11.60
CA HIS A 335 -7.24 -17.14 12.52
C HIS A 335 -7.13 -18.59 12.99
N MET A 336 -6.20 -19.34 12.40
CA MET A 336 -5.96 -20.75 12.68
C MET A 336 -5.27 -20.92 14.04
N GLU A 337 -5.83 -21.72 14.95
CA GLU A 337 -5.26 -21.96 16.28
C GLU A 337 -3.97 -22.79 16.20
N ASP A 338 -3.88 -23.74 15.28
CA ASP A 338 -2.75 -24.65 15.07
C ASP A 338 -1.83 -24.21 13.91
N LEU A 339 -1.64 -22.90 13.72
CA LEU A 339 -0.89 -22.27 12.64
C LEU A 339 0.52 -22.88 12.45
N GLU A 340 1.21 -23.22 13.55
CA GLU A 340 2.55 -23.80 13.52
C GLU A 340 2.55 -25.23 12.97
N LEU A 341 1.54 -26.03 13.31
CA LEU A 341 1.38 -27.39 12.76
C LEU A 341 1.11 -27.31 11.25
N ALA A 342 0.15 -26.49 10.84
CA ALA A 342 -0.18 -26.32 9.42
C ALA A 342 1.04 -25.87 8.62
N ARG A 343 1.81 -24.91 9.17
CA ARG A 343 3.06 -24.42 8.58
C ARG A 343 4.10 -25.55 8.42
N SER A 344 4.31 -26.35 9.44
CA SER A 344 5.25 -27.48 9.41
C SER A 344 4.85 -28.51 8.34
N LEU A 345 3.58 -28.91 8.28
CA LEU A 345 3.07 -29.86 7.30
C LEU A 345 3.26 -29.39 5.86
N VAL A 346 2.95 -28.12 5.57
CA VAL A 346 3.16 -27.55 4.22
C VAL A 346 4.64 -27.48 3.91
N LYS A 347 5.47 -27.00 4.85
CA LYS A 347 6.92 -26.90 4.67
C LYS A 347 7.61 -28.23 4.46
N GLU A 348 7.12 -29.32 5.10
CA GLU A 348 7.62 -30.69 4.94
C GLU A 348 7.05 -31.42 3.71
N GLY A 349 6.18 -30.76 2.93
CA GLY A 349 5.55 -31.37 1.76
C GLY A 349 4.51 -32.45 2.09
N ARG A 350 3.97 -32.44 3.33
CA ARG A 350 2.97 -33.41 3.81
C ARG A 350 1.54 -32.98 3.40
N TYR A 351 1.33 -32.82 2.10
CA TYR A 351 0.04 -32.38 1.55
C TYR A 351 -1.10 -33.34 1.84
N ASP A 352 -0.79 -34.64 1.92
CA ASP A 352 -1.70 -35.70 2.35
C ASP A 352 -2.30 -35.42 3.73
N LEU A 353 -1.50 -34.93 4.66
CA LEU A 353 -1.95 -34.57 6.00
C LEU A 353 -2.68 -33.25 6.03
N VAL A 354 -2.33 -32.30 5.18
CA VAL A 354 -3.07 -31.03 5.04
C VAL A 354 -4.51 -31.31 4.57
N GLU A 355 -4.70 -32.15 3.56
CA GLU A 355 -6.03 -32.55 3.07
C GLU A 355 -6.82 -33.40 4.10
N LEU A 356 -6.13 -34.17 4.93
CA LEU A 356 -6.76 -35.01 5.95
C LEU A 356 -7.23 -34.20 7.17
N LEU A 357 -6.45 -33.19 7.59
CA LEU A 357 -6.66 -32.47 8.85
C LEU A 357 -7.48 -31.18 8.69
N TYR A 358 -7.54 -30.63 7.48
CA TYR A 358 -8.18 -29.33 7.21
C TYR A 358 -9.22 -29.43 6.10
N ASP A 359 -10.35 -28.77 6.29
CA ASP A 359 -11.46 -28.78 5.33
C ASP A 359 -11.12 -28.14 3.97
N SER A 360 -10.15 -27.22 3.95
CA SER A 360 -9.82 -26.44 2.75
C SER A 360 -8.33 -26.12 2.66
N THR A 361 -7.63 -26.83 1.79
CA THR A 361 -6.20 -26.55 1.48
C THR A 361 -5.94 -25.10 1.07
N PRO A 362 -6.74 -24.46 0.19
CA PRO A 362 -6.52 -23.04 -0.13
C PRO A 362 -6.68 -22.08 1.05
N ASP A 363 -7.51 -22.40 2.04
CA ASP A 363 -7.65 -21.58 3.24
C ASP A 363 -6.43 -21.74 4.14
N VAL A 364 -5.93 -22.96 4.34
CA VAL A 364 -4.65 -23.20 5.02
C VAL A 364 -3.53 -22.41 4.36
N LEU A 365 -3.38 -22.49 3.04
CA LEU A 365 -2.35 -21.75 2.32
C LEU A 365 -2.54 -20.22 2.47
N SER A 366 -3.78 -19.74 2.52
CA SER A 366 -4.07 -18.31 2.76
C SER A 366 -3.64 -17.87 4.16
N GLU A 367 -3.94 -18.65 5.18
CA GLU A 367 -3.57 -18.42 6.58
C GLU A 367 -2.03 -18.40 6.77
N LEU A 368 -1.29 -19.19 5.99
CA LEU A 368 0.17 -19.32 6.11
C LEU A 368 0.97 -18.24 5.39
N ILE A 369 0.36 -17.37 4.55
CA ILE A 369 1.11 -16.39 3.73
C ILE A 369 2.03 -15.51 4.58
N ARG A 370 1.56 -14.99 5.70
CA ARG A 370 2.36 -14.14 6.59
C ARG A 370 3.56 -14.87 7.16
N THR A 371 3.41 -16.16 7.45
CA THR A 371 4.45 -16.98 8.07
C THR A 371 5.62 -17.30 7.14
N ALA A 372 5.47 -16.97 5.84
CA ALA A 372 6.57 -17.04 4.88
C ALA A 372 7.64 -15.96 5.12
N PHE A 373 7.31 -14.87 5.80
CA PHE A 373 8.30 -13.89 6.23
C PHE A 373 8.93 -14.37 7.54
N VAL A 374 10.26 -14.53 7.54
CA VAL A 374 11.03 -15.10 8.66
C VAL A 374 12.16 -14.17 9.08
N ALA A 375 12.55 -14.21 10.33
CA ALA A 375 13.75 -13.55 10.78
C ALA A 375 15.01 -14.30 10.28
N ARG A 376 16.11 -13.58 10.08
CA ARG A 376 17.39 -14.22 9.73
C ARG A 376 17.86 -15.15 10.86
N PRO A 377 18.70 -16.15 10.56
CA PRO A 377 19.25 -17.04 11.58
C PRO A 377 19.91 -16.28 12.74
N GLY A 378 19.60 -16.68 13.98
CA GLY A 378 20.07 -16.01 15.20
C GLY A 378 19.32 -14.72 15.55
N CYS A 379 18.23 -14.42 14.85
CA CYS A 379 17.34 -13.31 15.12
C CYS A 379 15.88 -13.78 15.26
N ARG A 380 15.07 -12.91 15.84
CA ARG A 380 13.62 -13.03 15.90
C ARG A 380 12.96 -11.71 15.49
N PHE A 381 11.68 -11.76 15.18
CA PHE A 381 10.88 -10.55 15.05
C PHE A 381 10.35 -10.10 16.40
N ILE A 382 10.36 -8.80 16.64
CA ILE A 382 9.47 -8.11 17.56
C ILE A 382 8.48 -7.33 16.70
N VAL A 383 7.19 -7.67 16.85
CA VAL A 383 6.09 -7.00 16.19
C VAL A 383 5.37 -6.15 17.21
N SER A 384 5.17 -4.87 16.94
CA SER A 384 4.46 -3.95 17.83
C SER A 384 3.46 -3.10 17.07
N ASP A 385 2.21 -3.06 17.55
CA ASP A 385 1.06 -2.43 16.90
C ASP A 385 0.43 -1.38 17.82
N PHE A 386 0.04 -0.24 17.29
CA PHE A 386 -0.74 0.73 18.04
C PHE A 386 -2.17 0.26 18.27
N SER A 387 -2.59 0.21 19.52
CA SER A 387 -3.94 -0.18 19.87
C SER A 387 -4.96 0.90 19.49
N ALA A 388 -5.85 0.63 18.52
CA ALA A 388 -6.96 1.48 18.09
C ALA A 388 -6.56 2.93 17.77
N ILE A 389 -5.45 3.14 17.04
CA ILE A 389 -4.86 4.48 16.84
C ILE A 389 -5.84 5.46 16.18
N GLU A 390 -6.62 5.03 15.18
CA GLU A 390 -7.57 5.93 14.51
C GLU A 390 -8.67 6.42 15.46
N ALA A 391 -9.17 5.56 16.35
CA ALA A 391 -10.18 5.95 17.35
C ALA A 391 -9.58 6.92 18.39
N ARG A 392 -8.33 6.70 18.81
CA ARG A 392 -7.60 7.62 19.71
C ARG A 392 -7.41 8.98 19.08
N VAL A 393 -6.93 9.02 17.84
CA VAL A 393 -6.70 10.26 17.09
C VAL A 393 -8.02 10.99 16.81
N MET A 394 -9.10 10.27 16.44
CA MET A 394 -10.41 10.89 16.23
C MET A 394 -10.94 11.52 17.52
N GLY A 395 -10.95 10.77 18.62
CA GLY A 395 -11.40 11.29 19.92
C GLY A 395 -10.58 12.50 20.39
N TYR A 396 -9.27 12.46 20.17
CA TYR A 396 -8.36 13.55 20.50
C TYR A 396 -8.63 14.81 19.67
N LEU A 397 -8.70 14.71 18.36
CA LEU A 397 -8.92 15.84 17.46
C LEU A 397 -10.32 16.46 17.61
N ALA A 398 -11.32 15.63 17.85
CA ALA A 398 -12.70 16.09 18.08
C ALA A 398 -12.95 16.58 19.52
N GLY A 399 -12.06 16.30 20.47
CA GLY A 399 -12.27 16.60 21.88
C GLY A 399 -13.36 15.77 22.51
N GLU A 400 -13.54 14.49 22.08
CA GLU A 400 -14.54 13.58 22.66
C GLU A 400 -14.05 13.04 24.01
N GLY A 401 -14.45 13.73 25.08
CA GLY A 401 -13.91 13.55 26.43
C GLY A 401 -13.98 12.12 26.95
N TRP A 402 -15.12 11.45 26.79
CA TRP A 402 -15.29 10.07 27.28
C TRP A 402 -14.40 9.06 26.55
N VAL A 403 -14.15 9.27 25.24
CA VAL A 403 -13.21 8.44 24.46
C VAL A 403 -11.79 8.59 25.00
N MET A 404 -11.40 9.83 25.32
CA MET A 404 -10.08 10.11 25.88
C MET A 404 -9.89 9.53 27.28
N GLU A 405 -10.92 9.58 28.13
CA GLU A 405 -10.93 9.00 29.46
C GLU A 405 -10.80 7.47 29.38
N GLU A 406 -11.59 6.82 28.49
CA GLU A 406 -11.52 5.38 28.30
C GLU A 406 -10.13 4.92 27.86
N PHE A 407 -9.49 5.66 26.95
CA PHE A 407 -8.14 5.32 26.49
C PHE A 407 -7.03 5.62 27.52
N ARG A 408 -7.26 6.49 28.50
CA ARG A 408 -6.36 6.65 29.66
C ARG A 408 -6.57 5.55 30.70
N GLY A 409 -7.75 4.93 30.71
CA GLY A 409 -8.12 3.85 31.61
C GLY A 409 -7.96 2.46 31.01
N ALA A 410 -9.05 1.69 30.99
CA ALA A 410 -9.06 0.28 30.60
C ALA A 410 -8.88 0.05 29.09
N GLY A 411 -9.23 1.02 28.25
CA GLY A 411 -9.13 0.93 26.79
C GLY A 411 -10.21 0.04 26.15
N LYS A 412 -11.31 -0.21 26.86
CA LYS A 412 -12.43 -1.05 26.41
C LYS A 412 -13.39 -0.25 25.53
N ILE A 413 -12.86 0.36 24.45
CA ILE A 413 -13.60 1.32 23.62
C ILE A 413 -14.90 0.75 23.05
N TYR A 414 -14.96 -0.51 22.64
CA TYR A 414 -16.16 -1.13 22.06
C TYR A 414 -17.23 -1.42 23.10
N GLU A 415 -16.82 -1.88 24.29
CA GLU A 415 -17.68 -2.09 25.43
C GLU A 415 -18.27 -0.75 25.91
N GLN A 416 -17.41 0.28 26.03
CA GLN A 416 -17.85 1.61 26.47
C GLN A 416 -18.76 2.28 25.42
N THR A 417 -18.48 2.10 24.12
CA THR A 417 -19.39 2.56 23.07
C THR A 417 -20.75 1.90 23.19
N ALA A 418 -20.80 0.58 23.37
CA ALA A 418 -22.06 -0.15 23.56
C ALA A 418 -22.80 0.31 24.82
N SER A 419 -22.09 0.49 25.95
CA SER A 419 -22.64 1.02 27.18
C SER A 419 -23.36 2.36 26.97
N LYS A 420 -22.71 3.29 26.28
CA LYS A 420 -23.28 4.62 25.98
C LYS A 420 -24.42 4.57 24.95
N MET A 421 -24.36 3.70 23.97
CA MET A 421 -25.41 3.56 22.95
C MET A 421 -26.69 2.93 23.49
N PHE A 422 -26.57 1.96 24.39
CA PHE A 422 -27.69 1.14 24.87
C PHE A 422 -28.05 1.39 26.33
N HIS A 423 -27.31 2.29 27.01
CA HIS A 423 -27.49 2.63 28.42
C HIS A 423 -27.42 1.39 29.35
N ILE A 424 -26.48 0.47 29.05
CA ILE A 424 -26.21 -0.75 29.81
C ILE A 424 -24.90 -0.54 30.57
N PRO A 425 -24.79 -0.94 31.84
CA PRO A 425 -23.55 -0.90 32.61
C PRO A 425 -22.43 -1.66 31.88
N ILE A 426 -21.21 -1.08 31.81
CA ILE A 426 -20.08 -1.67 31.07
C ILE A 426 -19.70 -3.05 31.62
N GLU A 427 -19.93 -3.29 32.93
CA GLU A 427 -19.63 -4.54 33.61
C GLU A 427 -20.48 -5.71 33.07
N GLU A 428 -21.61 -5.41 32.46
CA GLU A 428 -22.52 -6.40 31.87
C GLU A 428 -22.12 -6.73 30.42
N ILE A 429 -21.19 -5.96 29.81
CA ILE A 429 -20.79 -6.12 28.42
C ILE A 429 -19.46 -6.89 28.35
N THR A 430 -19.57 -8.22 28.24
CA THR A 430 -18.42 -9.12 28.16
C THR A 430 -17.90 -9.25 26.70
N LYS A 431 -16.70 -9.85 26.50
CA LYS A 431 -16.07 -10.06 25.20
C LYS A 431 -16.97 -10.78 24.16
N GLY A 432 -17.84 -11.68 24.60
CA GLY A 432 -18.82 -12.43 23.78
C GLY A 432 -20.20 -11.80 23.66
N SER A 433 -20.45 -10.65 24.29
CA SER A 433 -21.76 -10.02 24.29
C SER A 433 -22.16 -9.51 22.90
N PRO A 434 -23.42 -9.72 22.43
CA PRO A 434 -23.97 -9.12 21.24
C PRO A 434 -23.88 -7.58 21.25
N TYR A 435 -24.04 -6.97 22.42
CA TYR A 435 -23.90 -5.51 22.55
C TYR A 435 -22.49 -5.03 22.23
N ARG A 436 -21.47 -5.77 22.65
CA ARG A 436 -20.08 -5.46 22.28
C ARG A 436 -19.85 -5.55 20.77
N ALA A 437 -20.40 -6.56 20.10
CA ALA A 437 -20.34 -6.71 18.66
C ALA A 437 -21.00 -5.51 17.95
N ARG A 438 -22.19 -5.11 18.39
CA ARG A 438 -22.90 -3.91 17.91
C ARG A 438 -22.07 -2.62 18.14
N GLY A 439 -21.49 -2.45 19.33
CA GLY A 439 -20.61 -1.32 19.65
C GLY A 439 -19.37 -1.27 18.77
N LYS A 440 -18.73 -2.42 18.50
CA LYS A 440 -17.56 -2.53 17.60
C LYS A 440 -17.92 -2.12 16.19
N VAL A 441 -18.98 -2.68 15.60
CA VAL A 441 -19.36 -2.39 14.22
C VAL A 441 -19.83 -0.94 14.09
N ALA A 442 -20.60 -0.42 15.06
CA ALA A 442 -21.00 0.98 15.06
C ALA A 442 -19.79 1.94 15.13
N SER A 443 -18.80 1.65 15.99
CA SER A 443 -17.57 2.45 16.07
C SER A 443 -16.83 2.49 14.75
N LEU A 444 -16.65 1.34 14.10
CA LEU A 444 -15.89 1.25 12.84
C LEU A 444 -16.65 1.88 11.67
N ALA A 445 -17.97 1.68 11.58
CA ALA A 445 -18.79 2.18 10.48
C ALA A 445 -19.10 3.67 10.59
N CYS A 446 -19.44 4.17 11.79
CA CYS A 446 -20.01 5.51 11.96
C CYS A 446 -18.96 6.60 12.19
N GLN A 447 -17.74 6.25 12.60
CA GLN A 447 -16.68 7.21 12.96
C GLN A 447 -16.40 8.27 11.88
N TYR A 448 -16.60 7.92 10.61
CA TYR A 448 -16.38 8.78 9.44
C TYR A 448 -17.68 9.12 8.69
N GLY A 449 -18.79 9.22 9.44
CA GLY A 449 -20.08 9.61 8.88
C GLY A 449 -20.82 8.51 8.15
N GLY A 450 -20.40 7.25 8.32
CA GLY A 450 -21.12 6.11 7.76
C GLY A 450 -22.56 6.03 8.27
N ALA A 451 -23.42 5.44 7.46
CA ALA A 451 -24.83 5.18 7.73
C ALA A 451 -25.11 3.68 7.54
N GLU A 452 -26.38 3.31 7.33
CA GLU A 452 -26.84 1.91 7.26
C GLU A 452 -25.99 1.07 6.29
N GLY A 453 -25.68 1.59 5.09
CA GLY A 453 -24.86 0.88 4.11
C GLY A 453 -23.44 0.54 4.59
N ALA A 454 -22.85 1.39 5.44
CA ALA A 454 -21.54 1.11 6.05
C ALA A 454 -21.64 0.03 7.14
N LEU A 455 -22.71 0.03 7.91
CA LEU A 455 -22.98 -1.02 8.89
C LEU A 455 -23.15 -2.38 8.21
N ILE A 456 -23.94 -2.44 7.12
CA ILE A 456 -24.15 -3.67 6.34
C ILE A 456 -22.82 -4.19 5.80
N SER A 457 -22.00 -3.32 5.21
CA SER A 457 -20.70 -3.71 4.65
C SER A 457 -19.71 -4.25 5.71
N MET A 458 -19.93 -3.90 6.98
CA MET A 458 -19.15 -4.40 8.12
C MET A 458 -19.80 -5.58 8.84
N GLY A 459 -20.82 -6.21 8.24
CA GLY A 459 -21.44 -7.42 8.74
C GLY A 459 -22.44 -7.20 9.88
N ALA A 460 -23.04 -6.01 10.00
CA ALA A 460 -24.04 -5.73 11.04
C ALA A 460 -25.22 -6.69 11.00
N LEU A 461 -25.65 -7.13 9.80
CA LEU A 461 -26.78 -8.05 9.62
C LEU A 461 -26.58 -9.44 10.25
N ASN A 462 -25.36 -9.79 10.67
CA ASN A 462 -25.09 -11.03 11.43
C ASN A 462 -25.67 -10.99 12.86
N PHE A 463 -26.06 -9.81 13.39
CA PHE A 463 -26.52 -9.64 14.77
C PHE A 463 -27.48 -8.47 14.99
N VAL A 464 -27.95 -7.82 13.91
CA VAL A 464 -28.91 -6.69 13.92
C VAL A 464 -29.85 -6.85 12.75
N GLU A 465 -31.15 -6.67 12.94
CA GLU A 465 -32.13 -6.64 11.86
C GLU A 465 -31.97 -5.34 11.05
N GLU A 466 -32.36 -5.36 9.78
CA GLU A 466 -32.19 -4.23 8.87
C GLU A 466 -32.93 -2.96 9.37
N GLU A 467 -34.09 -3.14 9.96
CA GLU A 467 -34.93 -2.07 10.53
C GLU A 467 -34.26 -1.36 11.72
N GLU A 468 -33.39 -2.03 12.44
CA GLU A 468 -32.65 -1.50 13.59
C GLU A 468 -31.42 -0.64 13.18
N LEU A 469 -30.91 -0.77 11.95
CA LEU A 469 -29.67 -0.13 11.51
C LEU A 469 -29.70 1.40 11.66
N LYS A 470 -30.82 2.04 11.29
CA LYS A 470 -30.99 3.49 11.44
C LYS A 470 -30.93 3.93 12.90
N GLY A 471 -31.56 3.16 13.79
CA GLY A 471 -31.50 3.41 15.25
C GLY A 471 -30.08 3.28 15.79
N LEU A 472 -29.34 2.27 15.30
CA LEU A 472 -27.94 2.04 15.68
C LEU A 472 -27.04 3.22 15.29
N VAL A 473 -27.17 3.74 14.06
CA VAL A 473 -26.44 4.94 13.59
C VAL A 473 -26.76 6.14 14.49
N GLN A 474 -28.05 6.35 14.81
CA GLN A 474 -28.47 7.50 15.63
C GLN A 474 -27.96 7.38 17.07
N SER A 475 -28.01 6.19 17.67
CA SER A 475 -27.47 5.93 19.01
C SER A 475 -25.98 6.22 19.08
N TRP A 476 -25.22 5.80 18.08
CA TRP A 476 -23.78 6.08 18.00
C TRP A 476 -23.50 7.60 17.89
N ARG A 477 -24.22 8.31 17.01
CA ARG A 477 -24.07 9.76 16.84
C ARG A 477 -24.41 10.53 18.11
N THR A 478 -25.45 10.11 18.83
CA THR A 478 -25.84 10.69 20.12
C THR A 478 -24.79 10.44 21.20
N ALA A 479 -24.13 9.27 21.20
CA ALA A 479 -23.06 8.94 22.12
C ALA A 479 -21.73 9.68 21.82
N ASN A 480 -21.56 10.20 20.58
CA ASN A 480 -20.33 10.84 20.10
C ASN A 480 -20.58 12.25 19.53
N PRO A 481 -21.17 13.18 20.30
CA PRO A 481 -21.59 14.48 19.77
C PRO A 481 -20.43 15.37 19.31
N HIS A 482 -19.26 15.31 19.96
CA HIS A 482 -18.09 16.10 19.57
C HIS A 482 -17.49 15.60 18.25
N ILE A 483 -17.47 14.30 18.00
CA ILE A 483 -17.01 13.73 16.71
C ILE A 483 -17.96 14.19 15.59
N VAL A 484 -19.28 14.12 15.82
CA VAL A 484 -20.28 14.56 14.83
C VAL A 484 -20.13 16.07 14.55
N ASN A 485 -19.96 16.88 15.60
CA ASN A 485 -19.73 18.32 15.44
C ASN A 485 -18.44 18.62 14.67
N TYR A 486 -17.38 17.89 14.94
CA TYR A 486 -16.09 18.03 14.25
C TYR A 486 -16.22 17.82 12.72
N TRP A 487 -17.08 16.89 12.26
CA TRP A 487 -17.34 16.75 10.81
C TRP A 487 -17.93 18.01 10.20
N TYR A 488 -18.88 18.66 10.89
CA TYR A 488 -19.52 19.89 10.40
C TYR A 488 -18.59 21.09 10.47
N GLU A 489 -17.79 21.20 11.50
CA GLU A 489 -16.78 22.27 11.62
C GLU A 489 -15.73 22.19 10.50
N ILE A 490 -15.22 20.99 10.22
CA ILE A 490 -14.29 20.77 9.10
C ILE A 490 -14.96 21.06 7.75
N ASP A 491 -16.21 20.63 7.56
CA ASP A 491 -16.96 20.89 6.33
C ASP A 491 -17.13 22.40 6.10
N GLY A 492 -17.53 23.12 7.14
CA GLY A 492 -17.66 24.60 7.12
C GLY A 492 -16.33 25.29 6.82
N ALA A 493 -15.24 24.87 7.47
CA ALA A 493 -13.91 25.43 7.26
C ALA A 493 -13.40 25.18 5.83
N VAL A 494 -13.63 23.98 5.28
CA VAL A 494 -13.28 23.62 3.91
C VAL A 494 -14.05 24.47 2.90
N LYS A 495 -15.36 24.62 3.08
CA LYS A 495 -16.21 25.48 2.23
C LYS A 495 -15.76 26.94 2.29
N ALA A 496 -15.50 27.49 3.48
CA ALA A 496 -14.99 28.85 3.66
C ALA A 496 -13.63 29.05 2.98
N ALA A 497 -12.72 28.10 3.09
CA ALA A 497 -11.42 28.15 2.42
C ALA A 497 -11.55 28.15 0.88
N VAL A 498 -12.47 27.37 0.33
CA VAL A 498 -12.66 27.27 -1.13
C VAL A 498 -13.44 28.45 -1.69
N LYS A 499 -14.53 28.88 -1.01
CA LYS A 499 -15.45 29.93 -1.48
C LYS A 499 -14.91 31.34 -1.21
N GLU A 500 -14.43 31.55 0.02
CA GLU A 500 -14.09 32.89 0.56
C GLU A 500 -12.58 33.11 0.69
N ARG A 501 -11.74 32.08 0.42
CA ARG A 501 -10.29 32.12 0.67
C ARG A 501 -9.93 32.37 2.14
N LYS A 502 -10.84 32.04 3.03
CA LYS A 502 -10.68 32.24 4.47
C LYS A 502 -9.86 31.13 5.08
N MET A 503 -8.86 31.48 5.88
CA MET A 503 -8.15 30.54 6.74
C MET A 503 -8.97 30.32 8.01
N THR A 504 -9.19 29.08 8.38
CA THR A 504 -9.98 28.71 9.56
C THR A 504 -9.24 27.66 10.37
N LYS A 505 -9.10 27.88 11.67
CA LYS A 505 -8.58 26.90 12.62
C LYS A 505 -9.74 26.11 13.23
N VAL A 506 -9.68 24.79 13.19
CA VAL A 506 -10.63 23.87 13.80
C VAL A 506 -9.86 22.96 14.73
N GLY A 507 -9.99 23.17 16.04
CA GLY A 507 -9.17 22.45 17.03
C GLY A 507 -7.68 22.61 16.74
N MET A 508 -7.01 21.50 16.45
CA MET A 508 -5.58 21.45 16.17
C MET A 508 -5.22 21.53 14.68
N VAL A 509 -6.20 21.55 13.78
CA VAL A 509 -5.95 21.63 12.33
C VAL A 509 -6.25 23.02 11.81
N THR A 510 -5.57 23.41 10.72
CA THR A 510 -5.83 24.69 10.04
C THR A 510 -6.16 24.43 8.58
N VAL A 511 -7.32 24.92 8.14
CA VAL A 511 -7.82 24.79 6.78
C VAL A 511 -7.62 26.10 6.04
N TYR A 512 -6.96 26.08 4.88
CA TYR A 512 -6.68 27.29 4.10
C TYR A 512 -6.54 26.98 2.61
N TYR A 513 -6.52 28.02 1.79
CA TYR A 513 -6.30 27.92 0.35
C TYR A 513 -4.95 28.52 -0.03
N GLN A 514 -4.14 27.79 -0.80
CA GLN A 514 -2.84 28.24 -1.25
C GLN A 514 -2.52 27.73 -2.67
N SER A 515 -2.14 28.64 -3.55
CA SER A 515 -1.58 28.32 -4.89
C SER A 515 -2.40 27.29 -5.68
N GLY A 516 -3.73 27.44 -5.70
CA GLY A 516 -4.62 26.54 -6.46
C GLY A 516 -5.01 25.27 -5.71
N MET A 517 -4.64 25.13 -4.44
CA MET A 517 -4.93 23.95 -3.61
C MET A 517 -5.65 24.34 -2.32
N LEU A 518 -6.60 23.51 -1.92
CA LEU A 518 -7.08 23.48 -0.54
C LEU A 518 -6.03 22.72 0.28
N LYS A 519 -5.60 23.30 1.39
CA LYS A 519 -4.64 22.73 2.33
C LYS A 519 -5.29 22.51 3.68
N ILE A 520 -4.96 21.40 4.32
CA ILE A 520 -5.32 21.11 5.71
C ILE A 520 -4.03 20.81 6.46
N ALA A 521 -3.55 21.77 7.26
CA ALA A 521 -2.39 21.57 8.11
C ALA A 521 -2.76 20.71 9.31
N LEU A 522 -2.01 19.64 9.51
CA LEU A 522 -2.13 18.67 10.60
C LEU A 522 -1.36 19.15 11.86
N PRO A 523 -1.62 18.58 13.04
CA PRO A 523 -0.86 18.89 14.25
C PRO A 523 0.67 18.69 14.09
N SER A 524 1.09 17.72 13.29
CA SER A 524 2.50 17.45 12.97
C SER A 524 3.21 18.54 12.14
N GLY A 525 2.45 19.54 11.66
CA GLY A 525 2.95 20.57 10.74
C GLY A 525 2.89 20.17 9.26
N ARG A 526 2.66 18.89 8.95
CA ARG A 526 2.42 18.43 7.59
C ARG A 526 1.06 18.89 7.07
N ALA A 527 0.90 19.08 5.76
CA ALA A 527 -0.37 19.52 5.20
C ALA A 527 -0.90 18.54 4.13
N LEU A 528 -2.17 18.18 4.25
CA LEU A 528 -2.90 17.50 3.18
C LEU A 528 -3.19 18.49 2.05
N SER A 529 -3.21 18.00 0.82
CA SER A 529 -3.40 18.82 -0.39
C SER A 529 -4.56 18.31 -1.22
N TYR A 530 -5.40 19.22 -1.72
CA TYR A 530 -6.51 18.91 -2.62
C TYR A 530 -6.43 19.86 -3.81
N VAL A 531 -6.18 19.31 -4.99
CA VAL A 531 -5.84 20.07 -6.20
C VAL A 531 -7.08 20.69 -6.82
N ARG A 532 -6.99 21.96 -7.23
CA ARG A 532 -8.06 22.71 -7.93
C ARG A 532 -9.44 22.52 -7.31
N PRO A 533 -9.60 22.81 -6.00
CA PRO A 533 -10.88 22.65 -5.32
C PRO A 533 -11.92 23.64 -5.87
N ARG A 534 -13.18 23.19 -5.93
CA ARG A 534 -14.32 24.01 -6.39
C ARG A 534 -15.56 23.70 -5.55
N MET A 535 -16.40 24.72 -5.38
CA MET A 535 -17.75 24.50 -4.89
C MET A 535 -18.56 23.72 -5.93
N THR A 536 -19.38 22.81 -5.48
CA THR A 536 -20.30 22.00 -6.29
C THR A 536 -21.60 21.75 -5.52
N VAL A 537 -22.59 21.18 -6.17
CA VAL A 537 -23.82 20.70 -5.52
C VAL A 537 -23.79 19.18 -5.57
N ASN A 538 -23.98 18.54 -4.42
CA ASN A 538 -23.99 17.09 -4.32
C ASN A 538 -25.31 16.50 -4.83
N ARG A 539 -25.36 15.18 -4.94
CA ARG A 539 -26.56 14.43 -5.39
C ARG A 539 -27.81 14.66 -4.53
N PHE A 540 -27.68 15.25 -3.36
CA PHE A 540 -28.77 15.57 -2.44
C PHE A 540 -29.19 17.03 -2.51
N GLY A 541 -28.63 17.84 -3.44
CA GLY A 541 -28.96 19.25 -3.60
C GLY A 541 -28.24 20.21 -2.64
N SER A 542 -27.31 19.71 -1.83
CA SER A 542 -26.55 20.53 -0.85
C SER A 542 -25.22 21.01 -1.42
N GLU A 543 -24.74 22.19 -0.96
CA GLU A 543 -23.38 22.67 -1.27
C GLU A 543 -22.33 21.67 -0.79
N SER A 544 -21.37 21.36 -1.65
CA SER A 544 -20.29 20.42 -1.42
C SER A 544 -18.99 20.96 -2.04
N VAL A 545 -17.88 20.30 -1.77
CA VAL A 545 -16.58 20.64 -2.37
C VAL A 545 -16.10 19.46 -3.21
N SER A 546 -15.63 19.76 -4.42
CA SER A 546 -14.95 18.80 -5.29
C SER A 546 -13.52 19.26 -5.58
N TYR A 547 -12.64 18.31 -5.85
CA TYR A 547 -11.23 18.56 -6.19
C TYR A 547 -10.76 17.53 -7.24
N GLU A 548 -9.62 17.79 -7.87
CA GLU A 548 -9.02 16.85 -8.80
C GLU A 548 -8.10 15.87 -8.06
N GLY A 549 -8.18 14.59 -8.43
CA GLY A 549 -7.40 13.51 -7.81
C GLY A 549 -7.56 12.18 -8.53
N ILE A 550 -6.87 11.16 -8.05
CA ILE A 550 -7.02 9.79 -8.54
C ILE A 550 -8.32 9.20 -8.00
N GLY A 551 -9.24 8.88 -8.90
CA GLY A 551 -10.52 8.24 -8.58
C GLY A 551 -10.40 6.74 -8.32
N THR A 552 -11.51 6.07 -7.98
CA THR A 552 -11.58 4.61 -7.76
C THR A 552 -11.21 3.81 -9.02
N ASN A 553 -11.46 4.39 -10.21
CA ASN A 553 -11.06 3.83 -11.50
C ASN A 553 -9.56 4.05 -11.84
N ARG A 554 -8.76 4.54 -10.88
CA ARG A 554 -7.34 4.89 -11.01
C ARG A 554 -7.03 5.95 -12.08
N LYS A 555 -8.02 6.73 -12.50
CA LYS A 555 -7.84 7.85 -13.44
C LYS A 555 -7.87 9.18 -12.69
N TRP A 556 -7.15 10.17 -13.23
CA TRP A 556 -7.23 11.55 -12.76
C TRP A 556 -8.59 12.12 -13.12
N THR A 557 -9.36 12.50 -12.12
CA THR A 557 -10.73 12.94 -12.28
C THR A 557 -11.14 13.91 -11.17
N ARG A 558 -12.33 14.50 -11.30
CA ARG A 558 -12.93 15.30 -10.24
C ARG A 558 -13.66 14.41 -9.24
N ILE A 559 -13.35 14.61 -7.97
CA ILE A 559 -13.85 13.84 -6.83
C ILE A 559 -14.64 14.78 -5.94
N GLU A 560 -15.87 14.41 -5.62
CA GLU A 560 -16.69 15.10 -4.61
C GLU A 560 -16.32 14.59 -3.21
N SER A 561 -16.36 15.50 -2.21
CA SER A 561 -16.06 15.15 -0.81
C SER A 561 -16.91 15.98 0.16
N TYR A 562 -16.91 15.56 1.41
CA TYR A 562 -17.72 16.10 2.49
C TYR A 562 -16.96 16.05 3.82
N GLY A 563 -17.46 16.74 4.85
CA GLY A 563 -16.76 16.96 6.12
C GLY A 563 -16.20 15.70 6.75
N ALA A 564 -17.03 14.66 6.92
CA ALA A 564 -16.59 13.41 7.54
C ALA A 564 -15.49 12.69 6.73
N LYS A 565 -15.50 12.82 5.38
CA LYS A 565 -14.42 12.27 4.53
C LYS A 565 -13.12 13.05 4.64
N PHE A 566 -13.19 14.36 4.84
CA PHE A 566 -12.01 15.14 5.18
C PHE A 566 -11.48 14.77 6.57
N CYS A 567 -12.36 14.54 7.55
CA CYS A 567 -11.97 14.06 8.89
C CYS A 567 -11.28 12.70 8.82
N GLU A 568 -11.78 11.74 8.04
CA GLU A 568 -11.12 10.45 7.80
C GLU A 568 -9.68 10.66 7.31
N ASN A 569 -9.49 11.52 6.30
CA ASN A 569 -8.15 11.81 5.78
C ASN A 569 -7.25 12.46 6.84
N ILE A 570 -7.77 13.37 7.66
CA ILE A 570 -7.04 14.03 8.76
C ILE A 570 -6.60 13.01 9.81
N VAL A 571 -7.51 12.15 10.26
CA VAL A 571 -7.24 11.14 11.28
C VAL A 571 -6.21 10.12 10.78
N GLN A 572 -6.41 9.58 9.59
CA GLN A 572 -5.49 8.61 8.99
C GLN A 572 -4.09 9.21 8.76
N ALA A 573 -4.03 10.46 8.35
CA ALA A 573 -2.77 11.16 8.15
C ALA A 573 -2.06 11.47 9.47
N THR A 574 -2.80 11.84 10.51
CA THR A 574 -2.25 12.08 11.85
C THR A 574 -1.75 10.78 12.49
N ALA A 575 -2.51 9.68 12.35
CA ALA A 575 -2.07 8.35 12.79
C ALA A 575 -0.79 7.90 12.09
N ARG A 576 -0.68 8.14 10.78
CA ARG A 576 0.57 7.90 10.01
C ARG A 576 1.73 8.72 10.58
N ASP A 577 1.49 9.97 10.94
CA ASP A 577 2.56 10.84 11.48
C ASP A 577 3.01 10.36 12.87
N VAL A 578 2.10 9.85 13.71
CA VAL A 578 2.44 9.19 14.99
C VAL A 578 3.33 7.96 14.77
N LEU A 579 2.95 7.07 13.83
CA LEU A 579 3.75 5.91 13.48
C LEU A 579 5.15 6.32 12.98
N ALA A 580 5.21 7.30 12.08
CA ALA A 580 6.45 7.80 11.51
C ALA A 580 7.42 8.32 12.60
N GLU A 581 6.90 9.04 13.60
CA GLU A 581 7.68 9.47 14.76
C GLU A 581 8.21 8.30 15.57
N ALA A 582 7.38 7.28 15.82
CA ALA A 582 7.78 6.08 16.55
C ALA A 582 8.87 5.31 15.79
N MET A 583 8.73 5.15 14.47
CA MET A 583 9.71 4.48 13.62
C MET A 583 11.08 5.18 13.66
N LEU A 584 11.11 6.52 13.59
CA LEU A 584 12.36 7.26 13.69
C LEU A 584 13.01 7.14 15.07
N ARG A 585 12.22 7.07 16.15
CA ARG A 585 12.76 6.81 17.50
C ARG A 585 13.37 5.40 17.60
N LEU A 586 12.69 4.40 17.02
CA LEU A 586 13.22 3.03 16.97
C LEU A 586 14.53 2.96 16.17
N GLU A 587 14.58 3.56 14.98
CA GLU A 587 15.80 3.60 14.17
C GLU A 587 16.95 4.31 14.88
N LYS A 588 16.70 5.46 15.54
CA LYS A 588 17.70 6.19 16.32
C LYS A 588 18.25 5.40 17.51
N LYS A 589 17.47 4.45 18.06
CA LYS A 589 17.90 3.51 19.08
C LYS A 589 18.63 2.27 18.53
N GLY A 590 18.78 2.17 17.21
CA GLY A 590 19.50 1.11 16.55
C GLY A 590 18.68 -0.13 16.22
N PHE A 591 17.35 -0.05 16.26
CA PHE A 591 16.49 -1.15 15.82
C PHE A 591 16.42 -1.25 14.29
N ASP A 592 16.57 -2.46 13.78
CA ASP A 592 16.40 -2.79 12.38
C ASP A 592 14.91 -2.99 12.06
N ILE A 593 14.26 -1.93 11.54
CA ILE A 593 12.90 -2.05 10.97
C ILE A 593 13.03 -2.76 9.63
N VAL A 594 12.41 -3.93 9.46
CA VAL A 594 12.43 -4.69 8.20
C VAL A 594 11.14 -4.52 7.41
N CYS A 595 10.06 -4.14 8.07
CA CYS A 595 8.78 -3.83 7.47
C CYS A 595 7.90 -3.05 8.44
N HIS A 596 6.81 -2.46 7.93
CA HIS A 596 5.70 -1.95 8.73
C HIS A 596 4.40 -2.11 7.96
N ILE A 597 3.29 -2.33 8.67
CA ILE A 597 1.98 -2.59 8.10
C ILE A 597 0.94 -1.75 8.84
N HIS A 598 0.31 -0.78 8.15
CA HIS A 598 -0.65 0.17 8.73
C HIS A 598 -0.10 0.95 9.93
N ASP A 599 -0.34 0.50 11.15
CA ASP A 599 0.05 1.06 12.43
C ASP A 599 0.99 0.14 13.24
N GLU A 600 1.48 -0.90 12.61
CA GLU A 600 2.38 -1.94 13.13
C GLU A 600 3.79 -1.80 12.58
N VAL A 601 4.80 -2.07 13.41
CA VAL A 601 6.20 -2.20 13.01
C VAL A 601 6.69 -3.63 13.21
N VAL A 602 7.54 -4.10 12.29
CA VAL A 602 8.23 -5.39 12.36
C VAL A 602 9.73 -5.12 12.47
N LEU A 603 10.29 -5.46 13.60
CA LEU A 603 11.72 -5.31 13.91
C LEU A 603 12.41 -6.67 13.84
N GLU A 604 13.59 -6.73 13.23
CA GLU A 604 14.45 -7.92 13.26
C GLU A 604 15.56 -7.70 14.28
N VAL A 605 15.53 -8.45 15.37
CA VAL A 605 16.46 -8.28 16.49
C VAL A 605 17.20 -9.58 16.80
N PRO A 606 18.49 -9.53 17.24
CA PRO A 606 19.19 -10.73 17.69
C PRO A 606 18.44 -11.43 18.84
N GLU A 607 18.50 -12.75 18.89
CA GLU A 607 17.92 -13.50 20.01
C GLU A 607 18.53 -13.06 21.35
N GLY A 608 17.67 -12.90 22.36
CA GLY A 608 18.08 -12.45 23.69
C GLY A 608 18.41 -10.96 23.81
N SER A 609 18.34 -10.17 22.72
CA SER A 609 18.44 -8.72 22.79
C SER A 609 17.05 -8.09 22.82
N SER A 610 16.90 -6.96 23.54
CA SER A 610 15.68 -6.16 23.64
C SER A 610 14.44 -6.97 24.08
N SER A 611 13.38 -6.29 24.44
CA SER A 611 12.10 -6.93 24.80
C SER A 611 10.94 -6.29 24.05
N VAL A 612 9.81 -6.98 24.02
CA VAL A 612 8.54 -6.48 23.46
C VAL A 612 8.10 -5.24 24.24
N GLU A 613 8.27 -5.24 25.57
CA GLU A 613 7.90 -4.14 26.45
C GLU A 613 8.72 -2.88 26.12
N GLU A 614 10.03 -3.00 25.92
CA GLU A 614 10.90 -1.88 25.51
C GLU A 614 10.44 -1.25 24.20
N VAL A 615 10.12 -2.07 23.20
CA VAL A 615 9.61 -1.61 21.90
C VAL A 615 8.25 -0.92 22.05
N ASN A 616 7.33 -1.53 22.82
CA ASN A 616 6.02 -0.95 23.08
C ASN A 616 6.12 0.41 23.79
N GLU A 617 7.03 0.57 24.75
CA GLU A 617 7.29 1.84 25.46
C GLU A 617 7.80 2.90 24.47
N ILE A 618 8.74 2.57 23.58
CA ILE A 618 9.24 3.49 22.55
C ILE A 618 8.13 3.91 21.59
N MET A 619 7.30 2.95 21.16
CA MET A 619 6.15 3.21 20.30
C MET A 619 5.17 4.16 20.98
N ALA A 620 4.83 3.92 22.25
CA ALA A 620 3.82 4.65 23.01
C ALA A 620 4.25 6.08 23.42
N VAL A 621 5.49 6.51 23.14
CA VAL A 621 5.92 7.90 23.43
C VAL A 621 5.07 8.87 22.59
N CYS A 622 4.35 9.74 23.26
CA CYS A 622 3.55 10.78 22.63
C CYS A 622 4.45 11.85 21.99
N PRO A 623 4.28 12.16 20.70
CA PRO A 623 4.99 13.29 20.08
C PRO A 623 4.59 14.64 20.71
N ASP A 624 5.53 15.60 20.77
CA ASP A 624 5.29 16.93 21.36
C ASP A 624 4.12 17.68 20.70
N TRP A 625 3.93 17.49 19.38
CA TRP A 625 2.85 18.15 18.63
C TRP A 625 1.44 17.58 18.88
N CYS A 626 1.31 16.47 19.64
CA CYS A 626 0.03 15.90 20.07
C CYS A 626 -0.02 15.57 21.56
N GLU A 627 0.57 16.45 22.38
CA GLU A 627 0.57 16.34 23.84
C GLU A 627 -0.82 16.01 24.38
N GLY A 628 -0.93 15.01 25.23
CA GLY A 628 -2.19 14.55 25.82
C GLY A 628 -2.93 13.47 25.01
N LEU A 629 -2.45 13.10 23.81
CA LEU A 629 -2.95 11.92 23.09
C LEU A 629 -2.51 10.64 23.82
N PRO A 630 -3.45 9.84 24.40
CA PRO A 630 -3.07 8.60 25.07
C PRO A 630 -2.70 7.54 24.02
N LEU A 631 -1.42 7.25 23.89
CA LEU A 631 -0.91 6.17 23.03
C LEU A 631 -0.70 4.89 23.82
N LYS A 632 -0.94 3.76 23.19
CA LYS A 632 -0.63 2.43 23.71
C LYS A 632 -0.24 1.55 22.54
N ALA A 633 0.85 0.82 22.69
CA ALA A 633 1.26 -0.24 21.81
C ALA A 633 1.21 -1.58 22.50
N ALA A 634 0.99 -2.63 21.75
CA ALA A 634 1.06 -4.01 22.19
C ALA A 634 1.78 -4.83 21.12
N GLY A 635 2.44 -5.88 21.51
CA GLY A 635 3.24 -6.65 20.57
C GLY A 635 3.57 -8.04 21.08
N PHE A 636 4.27 -8.78 20.25
CA PHE A 636 4.75 -10.13 20.52
C PHE A 636 6.09 -10.37 19.83
N GLU A 637 6.74 -11.46 20.18
CA GLU A 637 7.94 -11.93 19.49
C GLU A 637 7.66 -13.26 18.77
N SER A 638 8.30 -13.49 17.63
CA SER A 638 8.13 -14.71 16.84
C SER A 638 9.31 -14.89 15.88
N PRO A 639 9.67 -16.14 15.51
CA PRO A 639 10.66 -16.40 14.46
C PRO A 639 10.11 -16.09 13.04
N PHE A 640 8.81 -15.99 12.88
CA PHE A 640 8.14 -15.64 11.63
C PHE A 640 7.02 -14.61 11.88
N TYR A 641 6.64 -13.90 10.82
CA TYR A 641 5.59 -12.88 10.92
C TYR A 641 4.21 -13.54 11.00
N LYS A 642 3.42 -13.13 11.95
CA LYS A 642 2.00 -13.46 12.11
C LYS A 642 1.22 -12.23 12.60
N LYS A 643 -0.09 -12.31 12.63
CA LYS A 643 -0.94 -11.29 13.28
C LYS A 643 -1.75 -11.99 14.37
N ASP A 644 -1.70 -11.44 15.58
CA ASP A 644 -2.52 -11.92 16.71
C ASP A 644 -4.00 -11.49 16.58
#